data_45955f47cd9fd3d3c1be54c7f3eb5a06
#
_entry.id   45955f47cd9fd3d3c1be54c7f3eb5a06
#
_cell.length_a   1.000
_cell.length_b   1.000
_cell.length_c   1.000
_cell.angle_alpha   90.00
_cell.angle_beta   90.00
_cell.angle_gamma   90.00
#
_symmetry.space_group_name_H-M   'P 1'
#
loop_
_entity.id
_entity.type
_entity.pdbx_description
1 polymer ?
#
loop_
_entity_poly.entity_id
_entity_poly.type
_entity_poly.pdbx_seq_one_letter_code
_entity_poly.pdbx_strand_id
1 'polypeptide(L)'
;MSTHPFPRPLWTLNIAAWLLLAAWVAQIAPAQSDVAELRLTVKDAAGGNLPAAVELVNEAAHTRQRVQLPPDGSYAFRNLPFGFYRLAVSQPGFATASALLELRSAVPVAREVTLGIQPLESTIEVTDAGTLLDLNQTANARYIGAQQVKERRAGQPGRGVIDLVTMEPGWTLEANGVLHPRESEYDTQFVLNGFPVYDNRSPAFAPAVEAENVESMRAYTSGIPAEFGEKLGGVIEINTRRNTSPGFHGTAVAQGGSFSTASGFFSGEYTQGATSASISAEGFLTDRYLDPPVTENYTNHASSSAFTAALDRDWTQFDRISLSVDRRETHLEVPNDLLQQAAGQRQDRNSSDTAGRISYQRILSPSLIGSVRVMVRDTSAGLWSNPLSTPISAAQNRDYREGYFNGSFAGHHGRHEWKTGVEARYASTDEQFGYLIGAYKLLGVRVIDSGYPPVYAFAGHALDREQAGYVQDMIRLGNFTVSGGLRFDHYSLLVNQSGWSPRAAASWHSQSLGIVLHGSYDRTFGTPPFENLLMSASPATSALNGGFYLPLKPSRGNYIEGGFGKAFGGHVRLDASYFRRDVRNFEDDDLLLNTGISFPIAYHSATVRGVEAKLEVPRWGRFSGYLSYSNTIGIAQFPITGGLFLDDGAQALLASTDRFPISQDQRNTARGWVRYQILPRLWTAWSASYNSGLPVEGADQLPDISFLAAEYGSNIVSRVNFDRGRVRPTFSLAASAGIELWRHENRSVTLQADITNLTNRVNLINFAGLLSGTAMAPPRGASIRLRAEF
;
A
#
# COMPACT_ATOMS: atom_id res chain seq x y z
N MET A 1 11.07 22.72 -31.61
CA MET A 1 9.78 23.41 -31.62
C MET A 1 9.73 24.28 -30.37
N SER A 2 9.41 25.57 -30.52
CA SER A 2 9.54 26.59 -29.50
C SER A 2 8.49 26.40 -28.38
N THR A 3 8.94 26.39 -27.14
CA THR A 3 8.13 26.38 -25.94
C THR A 3 7.47 27.75 -25.75
N HIS A 4 6.19 27.87 -26.06
CA HIS A 4 5.38 28.99 -25.58
C HIS A 4 4.70 28.57 -24.26
N PRO A 5 4.86 29.33 -23.17
CA PRO A 5 4.10 29.10 -21.95
C PRO A 5 2.66 29.60 -22.18
N PHE A 6 1.70 28.70 -22.08
CA PHE A 6 0.29 29.06 -22.02
C PHE A 6 -0.02 29.84 -20.74
N PRO A 7 -0.87 30.88 -20.81
CA PRO A 7 -1.26 31.63 -19.64
C PRO A 7 -2.08 30.76 -18.68
N ARG A 8 -1.67 30.69 -17.43
CA ARG A 8 -2.39 30.03 -16.35
C ARG A 8 -3.73 30.72 -16.10
N PRO A 9 -4.87 30.05 -16.18
CA PRO A 9 -6.15 30.66 -15.85
C PRO A 9 -6.25 30.92 -14.34
N LEU A 10 -6.98 31.99 -14.00
CA LEU A 10 -7.21 32.53 -12.65
C LEU A 10 -8.07 31.59 -11.76
N TRP A 11 -7.56 30.42 -11.40
CA TRP A 11 -8.27 29.46 -10.54
C TRP A 11 -7.90 29.55 -9.05
N THR A 12 -6.96 30.41 -8.69
CA THR A 12 -6.58 30.64 -7.28
C THR A 12 -7.71 31.22 -6.43
N LEU A 13 -8.68 31.89 -7.03
CA LEU A 13 -9.88 32.41 -6.36
C LEU A 13 -10.90 31.32 -6.00
N ASN A 14 -10.93 30.20 -6.74
CA ASN A 14 -11.86 29.09 -6.44
C ASN A 14 -11.43 28.23 -5.26
N ILE A 15 -10.14 28.05 -5.01
CA ILE A 15 -9.65 27.28 -3.85
C ILE A 15 -10.03 27.97 -2.53
N ALA A 16 -9.92 29.28 -2.46
CA ALA A 16 -10.34 30.05 -1.29
C ALA A 16 -11.87 29.98 -1.08
N ALA A 17 -12.66 29.99 -2.14
CA ALA A 17 -14.12 29.84 -2.07
C ALA A 17 -14.53 28.44 -1.60
N TRP A 18 -13.83 27.38 -2.04
CA TRP A 18 -14.06 26.01 -1.57
C TRP A 18 -13.61 25.82 -0.13
N LEU A 19 -12.51 26.44 0.29
CA LEU A 19 -12.06 26.44 1.70
C LEU A 19 -13.04 27.19 2.62
N LEU A 20 -13.64 28.28 2.14
CA LEU A 20 -14.66 29.02 2.89
C LEU A 20 -15.99 28.24 2.93
N LEU A 21 -16.37 27.54 1.86
CA LEU A 21 -17.54 26.66 1.84
C LEU A 21 -17.34 25.46 2.78
N ALA A 22 -16.14 24.85 2.78
CA ALA A 22 -15.78 23.78 3.70
C ALA A 22 -15.80 24.24 5.16
N ALA A 23 -15.35 25.46 5.45
CA ALA A 23 -15.42 26.05 6.79
C ALA A 23 -16.88 26.33 7.25
N TRP A 24 -17.77 26.61 6.32
CA TRP A 24 -19.21 26.81 6.61
C TRP A 24 -19.95 25.49 6.84
N VAL A 25 -19.61 24.44 6.08
CA VAL A 25 -20.17 23.08 6.24
C VAL A 25 -19.62 22.40 7.51
N ALA A 26 -18.43 22.78 7.99
CA ALA A 26 -17.82 22.26 9.22
C ALA A 26 -18.63 22.53 10.50
N GLN A 27 -19.65 23.36 10.44
CA GLN A 27 -20.54 23.57 11.59
C GLN A 27 -21.57 22.43 11.82
N ILE A 28 -21.72 21.47 10.91
CA ILE A 28 -22.84 20.51 10.91
C ILE A 28 -22.43 19.04 10.90
N ALA A 29 -21.16 18.67 10.69
CA ALA A 29 -20.80 17.26 10.50
C ALA A 29 -19.65 16.78 11.38
N PRO A 30 -19.77 15.61 11.99
CA PRO A 30 -18.73 14.88 12.73
C PRO A 30 -18.23 13.62 12.02
N ALA A 31 -17.00 13.19 12.22
CA ALA A 31 -16.34 12.08 11.53
C ALA A 31 -15.29 11.30 12.34
N GLN A 32 -14.67 10.20 11.85
CA GLN A 32 -13.87 9.29 12.67
C GLN A 32 -12.62 8.65 12.00
N SER A 33 -11.75 8.08 12.88
CA SER A 33 -10.52 7.30 12.65
C SER A 33 -10.75 5.81 13.00
N ASP A 34 -10.01 4.88 12.37
CA ASP A 34 -10.05 3.44 12.64
C ASP A 34 -9.01 2.99 13.67
N VAL A 35 -8.50 3.93 14.43
CA VAL A 35 -7.53 3.73 15.49
C VAL A 35 -8.12 4.20 16.82
N ALA A 36 -7.72 3.52 17.90
CA ALA A 36 -8.10 3.87 19.25
C ALA A 36 -7.21 4.97 19.84
N GLU A 37 -7.73 5.63 20.88
CA GLU A 37 -6.98 6.50 21.77
C GLU A 37 -7.17 6.00 23.21
N LEU A 38 -6.05 5.82 23.94
CA LEU A 38 -6.05 5.53 25.36
C LEU A 38 -5.56 6.77 26.12
N ARG A 39 -6.42 7.37 26.94
CA ARG A 39 -6.09 8.46 27.86
C ARG A 39 -5.80 7.87 29.24
N LEU A 40 -4.54 7.83 29.61
CA LEU A 40 -4.05 7.23 30.84
C LEU A 40 -3.76 8.35 31.88
N THR A 41 -4.21 8.12 33.12
CA THR A 41 -3.81 8.91 34.28
C THR A 41 -3.29 7.99 35.35
N VAL A 42 -2.13 8.26 35.92
CA VAL A 42 -1.52 7.47 36.99
C VAL A 42 -1.50 8.28 38.28
N LYS A 43 -1.96 7.65 39.35
CA LYS A 43 -2.05 8.28 40.70
C LYS A 43 -1.39 7.37 41.74
N ASP A 44 -1.02 7.97 42.86
CA ASP A 44 -0.69 7.24 44.07
C ASP A 44 -1.95 6.89 44.88
N ALA A 45 -1.82 6.14 45.96
CA ALA A 45 -2.92 5.74 46.82
C ALA A 45 -3.57 6.93 47.60
N ALA A 46 -2.89 8.09 47.61
CA ALA A 46 -3.43 9.32 48.20
C ALA A 46 -4.16 10.19 47.16
N GLY A 47 -4.19 9.81 45.91
CA GLY A 47 -4.83 10.51 44.80
C GLY A 47 -3.94 11.56 44.13
N GLY A 48 -2.66 11.65 44.52
CA GLY A 48 -1.68 12.52 43.87
C GLY A 48 -1.24 11.97 42.51
N ASN A 49 -1.10 12.83 41.49
CA ASN A 49 -0.63 12.45 40.19
C ASN A 49 0.84 11.97 40.25
N LEU A 50 1.16 10.90 39.53
CA LEU A 50 2.45 10.22 39.65
C LEU A 50 3.14 10.07 38.30
N PRO A 51 4.35 10.64 38.11
CA PRO A 51 5.15 10.36 36.92
C PRO A 51 5.62 8.89 36.96
N ALA A 52 5.27 8.10 35.96
CA ALA A 52 5.54 6.67 35.92
C ALA A 52 6.04 6.25 34.54
N ALA A 53 6.84 5.17 34.49
CA ALA A 53 7.16 4.51 33.23
C ALA A 53 5.98 3.60 32.82
N VAL A 54 5.52 3.78 31.59
CA VAL A 54 4.40 3.03 31.03
C VAL A 54 4.88 2.23 29.81
N GLU A 55 4.51 0.96 29.76
CA GLU A 55 4.66 0.11 28.59
C GLU A 55 3.30 -0.40 28.15
N LEU A 56 2.96 -0.16 26.88
CA LEU A 56 1.74 -0.60 26.23
C LEU A 56 2.08 -1.53 25.06
N VAL A 57 1.61 -2.78 25.09
CA VAL A 57 2.01 -3.83 24.12
C VAL A 57 0.81 -4.55 23.56
N ASN A 58 0.75 -4.64 22.23
CA ASN A 58 -0.12 -5.53 21.47
C ASN A 58 0.75 -6.34 20.50
N GLU A 59 0.98 -7.62 20.81
CA GLU A 59 1.85 -8.48 19.98
C GLU A 59 1.18 -8.83 18.64
N ALA A 60 -0.15 -8.97 18.61
CA ALA A 60 -0.89 -9.27 17.38
C ALA A 60 -0.81 -8.10 16.35
N ALA A 61 -0.72 -6.86 16.83
CA ALA A 61 -0.58 -5.66 16.02
C ALA A 61 0.86 -5.16 15.91
N HIS A 62 1.85 -5.89 16.43
CA HIS A 62 3.27 -5.52 16.47
C HIS A 62 3.51 -4.12 17.05
N THR A 63 2.68 -3.73 18.03
CA THR A 63 2.73 -2.41 18.65
C THR A 63 3.33 -2.52 20.05
N ARG A 64 4.37 -1.73 20.30
CA ARG A 64 5.00 -1.59 21.62
C ARG A 64 5.40 -0.14 21.81
N GLN A 65 4.72 0.55 22.73
CA GLN A 65 5.04 1.92 23.09
C GLN A 65 5.52 1.99 24.54
N ARG A 66 6.60 2.72 24.77
CA ARG A 66 7.15 3.02 26.09
C ARG A 66 7.23 4.51 26.26
N VAL A 67 6.65 5.01 27.33
CA VAL A 67 6.57 6.44 27.62
C VAL A 67 6.87 6.66 29.08
N GLN A 68 7.67 7.70 29.38
CA GLN A 68 7.78 8.25 30.71
C GLN A 68 6.74 9.36 30.86
N LEU A 69 5.79 9.18 31.78
CA LEU A 69 4.73 10.18 32.00
C LEU A 69 5.32 11.48 32.52
N PRO A 70 4.75 12.63 32.11
CA PRO A 70 5.08 13.93 32.66
C PRO A 70 4.62 14.04 34.15
N PRO A 71 5.05 15.11 34.85
CA PRO A 71 4.74 15.28 36.29
C PRO A 71 3.24 15.30 36.63
N ASP A 72 2.38 15.65 35.68
CA ASP A 72 0.93 15.59 35.81
C ASP A 72 0.33 14.18 35.75
N GLY A 73 1.19 13.15 35.56
CA GLY A 73 0.82 11.74 35.53
C GLY A 73 -0.10 11.33 34.38
N SER A 74 -0.28 12.15 33.35
CA SER A 74 -1.22 11.92 32.27
C SER A 74 -0.56 11.79 30.90
N TYR A 75 -1.11 10.93 30.04
CA TYR A 75 -0.64 10.75 28.66
C TYR A 75 -1.74 10.18 27.76
N ALA A 76 -1.80 10.64 26.50
CA ALA A 76 -2.71 10.12 25.49
C ALA A 76 -1.95 9.29 24.46
N PHE A 77 -2.11 7.97 24.53
CA PHE A 77 -1.65 7.05 23.48
C PHE A 77 -2.62 7.14 22.31
N ARG A 78 -2.13 7.53 21.14
CA ARG A 78 -2.93 7.75 19.92
C ARG A 78 -2.53 6.78 18.82
N ASN A 79 -3.36 6.71 17.79
CA ASN A 79 -3.16 5.84 16.61
C ASN A 79 -2.93 4.37 16.97
N LEU A 80 -3.61 3.89 18.02
CA LEU A 80 -3.52 2.52 18.47
C LEU A 80 -4.42 1.62 17.62
N PRO A 81 -3.90 0.58 16.94
CA PRO A 81 -4.73 -0.44 16.32
C PRO A 81 -5.74 -1.02 17.33
N PHE A 82 -6.94 -1.37 16.87
CA PHE A 82 -7.88 -2.07 17.73
C PHE A 82 -7.33 -3.43 18.16
N GLY A 83 -7.66 -3.88 19.36
CA GLY A 83 -7.23 -5.17 19.88
C GLY A 83 -6.94 -5.17 21.38
N PHE A 84 -6.28 -6.23 21.82
CA PHE A 84 -5.92 -6.42 23.22
C PHE A 84 -4.52 -5.90 23.52
N TYR A 85 -4.42 -5.07 24.55
CA TYR A 85 -3.19 -4.44 24.99
C TYR A 85 -2.83 -4.85 26.42
N ARG A 86 -1.59 -5.24 26.62
CA ARG A 86 -1.02 -5.32 27.97
C ARG A 86 -0.47 -3.95 28.35
N LEU A 87 -1.06 -3.34 29.35
CA LEU A 87 -0.59 -2.12 30.00
C LEU A 87 0.25 -2.51 31.22
N ALA A 88 1.48 -2.01 31.31
CA ALA A 88 2.31 -2.11 32.49
C ALA A 88 2.74 -0.71 32.92
N VAL A 89 2.54 -0.40 34.21
CA VAL A 89 2.87 0.90 34.82
C VAL A 89 3.79 0.66 35.99
N SER A 90 4.96 1.31 36.00
CA SER A 90 5.98 1.15 37.02
C SER A 90 6.57 2.48 37.46
N GLN A 91 6.81 2.63 38.76
CA GLN A 91 7.50 3.78 39.34
C GLN A 91 8.39 3.28 40.49
N PRO A 92 9.64 3.72 40.62
CA PRO A 92 10.49 3.36 41.76
C PRO A 92 9.81 3.66 43.10
N GLY A 93 9.79 2.64 43.98
CA GLY A 93 9.13 2.70 45.31
C GLY A 93 7.64 2.30 45.30
N PHE A 94 7.06 1.95 44.14
CA PHE A 94 5.68 1.49 44.03
C PHE A 94 5.61 0.09 43.41
N ALA A 95 4.54 -0.64 43.72
CA ALA A 95 4.27 -1.91 43.06
C ALA A 95 3.90 -1.68 41.58
N THR A 96 4.48 -2.50 40.69
CA THR A 96 4.13 -2.45 39.26
C THR A 96 2.67 -2.89 39.06
N ALA A 97 1.85 -2.04 38.44
CA ALA A 97 0.51 -2.40 38.02
C ALA A 97 0.53 -2.95 36.60
N SER A 98 -0.20 -4.05 36.36
CA SER A 98 -0.38 -4.62 35.03
C SER A 98 -1.84 -4.93 34.78
N ALA A 99 -2.31 -4.62 33.55
CA ALA A 99 -3.69 -4.88 33.15
C ALA A 99 -3.77 -5.24 31.67
N LEU A 100 -4.71 -6.14 31.34
CA LEU A 100 -5.10 -6.38 29.95
C LEU A 100 -6.25 -5.42 29.62
N LEU A 101 -6.07 -4.60 28.58
CA LEU A 101 -7.04 -3.64 28.09
C LEU A 101 -7.50 -4.02 26.70
N GLU A 102 -8.78 -3.92 26.43
CA GLU A 102 -9.33 -4.04 25.10
C GLU A 102 -9.63 -2.64 24.56
N LEU A 103 -8.96 -2.27 23.45
CA LEU A 103 -9.24 -1.08 22.68
C LEU A 103 -9.99 -1.48 21.41
N ARG A 104 -11.28 -1.16 21.36
CA ARG A 104 -12.21 -1.71 20.38
C ARG A 104 -12.92 -0.67 19.54
N SER A 105 -12.84 0.58 19.94
CA SER A 105 -13.57 1.70 19.33
C SER A 105 -12.63 2.90 19.22
N ALA A 106 -12.89 3.75 18.27
CA ALA A 106 -12.16 4.99 18.14
C ALA A 106 -12.65 6.08 19.12
N VAL A 107 -13.70 5.82 19.88
CA VAL A 107 -14.04 6.66 21.04
C VAL A 107 -12.92 6.51 22.06
N PRO A 108 -12.29 7.62 22.53
CA PRO A 108 -11.17 7.54 23.46
C PRO A 108 -11.54 6.82 24.75
N VAL A 109 -10.70 5.88 25.15
CA VAL A 109 -10.84 5.14 26.40
C VAL A 109 -10.04 5.86 27.49
N ALA A 110 -10.71 6.35 28.53
CA ALA A 110 -10.05 6.90 29.71
C ALA A 110 -9.75 5.78 30.73
N ARG A 111 -8.50 5.72 31.21
CA ARG A 111 -8.09 4.76 32.23
C ARG A 111 -7.28 5.43 33.31
N GLU A 112 -7.72 5.27 34.56
CA GLU A 112 -6.98 5.64 35.75
C GLU A 112 -6.30 4.39 36.34
N VAL A 113 -5.02 4.51 36.70
CA VAL A 113 -4.24 3.45 37.37
C VAL A 113 -3.69 4.01 38.68
N THR A 114 -4.03 3.39 39.79
CA THR A 114 -3.52 3.74 41.12
C THR A 114 -2.40 2.77 41.49
N LEU A 115 -1.21 3.31 41.79
CA LEU A 115 -0.07 2.55 42.26
C LEU A 115 -0.04 2.49 43.80
N GLY A 116 0.01 1.30 44.35
CA GLY A 116 0.27 1.07 45.79
C GLY A 116 1.77 1.07 46.09
N ILE A 117 2.15 1.33 47.36
CA ILE A 117 3.55 1.22 47.79
C ILE A 117 3.97 -0.24 47.67
N GLN A 118 5.18 -0.48 47.14
CA GLN A 118 5.71 -1.81 46.89
C GLN A 118 5.96 -2.57 48.19
N PRO A 119 5.28 -3.70 48.50
CA PRO A 119 5.70 -4.59 49.57
C PRO A 119 7.01 -5.29 49.15
N LEU A 120 7.84 -5.70 50.11
CA LEU A 120 9.19 -6.23 49.90
C LEU A 120 9.27 -7.54 49.07
N GLU A 121 8.13 -8.19 48.81
CA GLU A 121 8.04 -9.37 47.91
C GLU A 121 6.70 -9.35 47.17
N SER A 122 6.71 -9.03 45.90
CA SER A 122 5.58 -9.28 44.98
C SER A 122 6.07 -9.38 43.54
N THR A 123 6.15 -10.62 43.04
CA THR A 123 6.35 -10.90 41.60
C THR A 123 4.96 -11.06 40.98
N ILE A 124 4.54 -10.12 40.16
CA ILE A 124 3.34 -10.27 39.33
C ILE A 124 3.74 -10.90 38.02
N GLU A 125 3.42 -12.17 37.86
CA GLU A 125 3.61 -12.89 36.58
C GLU A 125 2.50 -12.48 35.60
N VAL A 126 2.85 -11.78 34.52
CA VAL A 126 1.92 -11.43 33.44
C VAL A 126 2.22 -12.32 32.25
N THR A 127 1.31 -13.24 31.93
CA THR A 127 1.43 -14.10 30.75
C THR A 127 1.19 -13.32 29.46
N ASP A 128 2.19 -13.33 28.55
CA ASP A 128 2.13 -12.69 27.21
C ASP A 128 1.10 -13.35 26.26
N ALA A 129 0.52 -14.47 26.64
CA ALA A 129 -0.35 -15.27 25.77
C ALA A 129 -1.65 -14.57 25.32
N GLY A 130 -2.12 -13.55 26.04
CA GLY A 130 -3.39 -12.88 25.76
C GLY A 130 -3.37 -11.88 24.60
N THR A 131 -2.19 -11.56 24.03
CA THR A 131 -2.06 -10.54 22.98
C THR A 131 -1.57 -11.08 21.63
N LEU A 132 -1.31 -12.41 21.52
CA LEU A 132 -0.81 -13.02 20.28
C LEU A 132 -1.88 -13.15 19.19
N LEU A 133 -3.12 -13.30 19.57
CA LEU A 133 -4.26 -13.39 18.66
C LEU A 133 -5.20 -12.23 18.89
N ASP A 134 -5.72 -11.67 17.82
CA ASP A 134 -6.89 -10.80 17.88
C ASP A 134 -8.14 -11.70 18.00
N LEU A 135 -8.68 -11.81 19.21
CA LEU A 135 -9.82 -12.70 19.51
C LEU A 135 -11.10 -12.28 18.78
N ASN A 136 -11.19 -11.05 18.33
CA ASN A 136 -12.34 -10.50 17.62
C ASN A 136 -12.09 -10.33 16.11
N GLN A 137 -11.03 -10.93 15.59
CA GLN A 137 -10.67 -10.83 14.19
C GLN A 137 -11.73 -11.46 13.27
N THR A 138 -12.50 -10.64 12.59
CA THR A 138 -13.46 -11.05 11.56
C THR A 138 -12.93 -10.87 10.14
N ALA A 139 -11.84 -10.11 9.98
CA ALA A 139 -11.19 -9.80 8.70
C ALA A 139 -9.83 -10.48 8.60
N ASN A 140 -9.36 -10.79 7.39
CA ASN A 140 -7.96 -11.12 7.16
C ASN A 140 -7.15 -9.83 7.03
N ALA A 141 -6.83 -9.25 8.18
CA ALA A 141 -6.03 -8.04 8.30
C ALA A 141 -4.67 -8.37 8.93
N ARG A 142 -3.61 -7.85 8.32
CA ARG A 142 -2.22 -7.99 8.79
C ARG A 142 -1.69 -6.66 9.27
N TYR A 143 -1.02 -6.67 10.40
CA TYR A 143 -0.42 -5.46 10.99
C TYR A 143 1.09 -5.46 10.79
N ILE A 144 1.63 -4.31 10.41
CA ILE A 144 3.06 -4.04 10.27
C ILE A 144 3.37 -2.87 11.20
N GLY A 145 4.10 -3.15 12.26
CA GLY A 145 4.38 -2.15 13.31
C GLY A 145 5.70 -1.39 13.10
N ALA A 146 5.92 -0.36 13.93
CA ALA A 146 7.08 0.53 13.85
C ALA A 146 8.43 -0.21 13.88
N GLN A 147 8.55 -1.31 14.64
CA GLN A 147 9.78 -2.08 14.71
C GLN A 147 10.11 -2.76 13.37
N GLN A 148 9.12 -3.37 12.71
CA GLN A 148 9.29 -3.99 11.39
C GLN A 148 9.65 -2.94 10.34
N VAL A 149 9.04 -1.75 10.41
CA VAL A 149 9.37 -0.62 9.54
C VAL A 149 10.83 -0.17 9.74
N LYS A 150 11.29 -0.02 11.00
CA LYS A 150 12.66 0.41 11.33
C LYS A 150 13.73 -0.59 10.90
N GLU A 151 13.48 -1.88 11.10
CA GLU A 151 14.43 -2.97 10.84
C GLU A 151 14.28 -3.58 9.43
N ARG A 152 13.40 -3.01 8.58
CA ARG A 152 13.27 -3.50 7.22
C ARG A 152 14.63 -3.46 6.51
N ARG A 153 14.84 -4.45 5.65
CA ARG A 153 15.99 -4.39 4.74
C ARG A 153 15.88 -3.18 3.83
N ALA A 154 16.99 -2.67 3.36
CA ALA A 154 16.99 -1.70 2.30
C ALA A 154 16.53 -2.36 0.99
N GLY A 155 15.56 -1.75 0.35
CA GLY A 155 15.05 -2.11 -0.99
C GLY A 155 15.41 -1.03 -2.00
N GLN A 156 14.75 -1.06 -3.14
CA GLN A 156 14.81 0.04 -4.09
C GLN A 156 14.16 1.29 -3.50
N PRO A 157 14.70 2.49 -3.75
CA PRO A 157 14.10 3.74 -3.30
C PRO A 157 12.65 3.88 -3.74
N GLY A 158 11.80 4.46 -2.89
CA GLY A 158 10.38 4.62 -3.15
C GLY A 158 9.52 3.36 -2.98
N ARG A 159 10.10 2.18 -2.78
CA ARG A 159 9.36 0.90 -2.63
C ARG A 159 9.24 0.41 -1.19
N GLY A 160 9.71 1.16 -0.21
CA GLY A 160 9.80 0.68 1.18
C GLY A 160 8.47 0.25 1.81
N VAL A 161 7.36 0.91 1.51
CA VAL A 161 6.01 0.52 1.94
C VAL A 161 5.55 -0.76 1.23
N ILE A 162 5.75 -0.82 -0.09
CA ILE A 162 5.41 -1.97 -0.93
C ILE A 162 6.18 -3.22 -0.49
N ASP A 163 7.49 -3.09 -0.26
CA ASP A 163 8.34 -4.18 0.21
C ASP A 163 7.86 -4.76 1.55
N LEU A 164 7.38 -3.92 2.46
CA LEU A 164 6.81 -4.36 3.73
C LEU A 164 5.52 -5.16 3.55
N VAL A 165 4.61 -4.68 2.70
CA VAL A 165 3.33 -5.35 2.44
C VAL A 165 3.53 -6.69 1.72
N THR A 166 4.49 -6.77 0.79
CA THR A 166 4.79 -8.05 0.10
C THR A 166 5.35 -9.14 0.99
N MET A 167 5.75 -8.83 2.21
CA MET A 167 6.13 -9.84 3.20
C MET A 167 4.93 -10.62 3.73
N GLU A 168 3.72 -10.06 3.62
CA GLU A 168 2.48 -10.71 4.03
C GLU A 168 1.99 -11.69 2.94
N PRO A 169 1.35 -12.81 3.32
CA PRO A 169 0.76 -13.71 2.34
C PRO A 169 -0.39 -13.05 1.58
N GLY A 170 -0.63 -13.48 0.34
CA GLY A 170 -1.68 -12.92 -0.51
C GLY A 170 -1.30 -11.61 -1.22
N TRP A 171 -0.07 -11.12 -1.05
CA TRP A 171 0.45 -9.95 -1.74
C TRP A 171 1.60 -10.37 -2.66
N THR A 172 1.41 -10.21 -3.94
CA THR A 172 2.41 -10.49 -4.96
C THR A 172 2.94 -9.19 -5.56
N LEU A 173 4.14 -9.24 -6.07
CA LEU A 173 4.82 -8.10 -6.68
C LEU A 173 5.15 -8.46 -8.12
N GLU A 174 4.69 -7.63 -9.01
CA GLU A 174 5.07 -7.64 -10.41
C GLU A 174 6.21 -6.65 -10.70
N ALA A 175 6.54 -6.49 -11.97
CA ALA A 175 7.54 -5.54 -12.43
C ALA A 175 7.28 -4.12 -11.92
N ASN A 176 8.35 -3.35 -11.72
CA ASN A 176 8.31 -1.95 -11.34
C ASN A 176 7.62 -1.62 -10.01
N GLY A 177 7.40 -2.64 -9.17
CA GLY A 177 6.80 -2.45 -7.85
C GLY A 177 5.28 -2.44 -7.84
N VAL A 178 4.62 -2.95 -8.88
CA VAL A 178 3.16 -3.10 -8.91
C VAL A 178 2.74 -4.15 -7.90
N LEU A 179 1.80 -3.80 -7.04
CA LEU A 179 1.35 -4.62 -5.93
C LEU A 179 -0.03 -5.22 -6.22
N HIS A 180 -0.10 -6.54 -6.20
CA HIS A 180 -1.32 -7.29 -6.47
C HIS A 180 -1.84 -8.00 -5.23
N PRO A 181 -2.97 -7.57 -4.66
CA PRO A 181 -3.66 -8.31 -3.62
C PRO A 181 -4.39 -9.51 -4.22
N ARG A 182 -3.90 -10.73 -3.94
CA ARG A 182 -4.47 -11.97 -4.47
C ARG A 182 -4.66 -11.91 -6.00
N GLU A 183 -3.60 -11.52 -6.68
CA GLU A 183 -3.48 -11.47 -8.13
C GLU A 183 -4.46 -10.51 -8.83
N SER A 184 -4.94 -9.45 -8.13
CA SER A 184 -5.78 -8.40 -8.73
C SER A 184 -4.95 -7.18 -9.05
N GLU A 185 -5.00 -6.69 -10.29
CA GLU A 185 -4.41 -5.43 -10.74
C GLU A 185 -5.31 -4.26 -10.37
N TYR A 186 -4.75 -3.05 -10.22
CA TYR A 186 -5.44 -1.78 -9.91
C TYR A 186 -6.40 -1.79 -8.70
N ASP A 187 -6.50 -2.90 -8.00
CA ASP A 187 -7.46 -3.11 -6.92
C ASP A 187 -6.91 -2.83 -5.52
N THR A 188 -5.71 -2.25 -5.42
CA THR A 188 -5.13 -1.84 -4.14
C THR A 188 -5.56 -0.42 -3.78
N GLN A 189 -6.21 -0.26 -2.63
CA GLN A 189 -6.51 1.04 -2.05
C GLN A 189 -5.50 1.40 -0.96
N PHE A 190 -4.78 2.50 -1.15
CA PHE A 190 -3.96 3.10 -0.09
C PHE A 190 -4.79 4.12 0.68
N VAL A 191 -4.73 4.05 2.01
CA VAL A 191 -5.41 4.99 2.91
C VAL A 191 -4.38 5.61 3.84
N LEU A 192 -4.08 6.88 3.65
CA LEU A 192 -3.09 7.62 4.42
C LEU A 192 -3.77 8.48 5.49
N ASN A 193 -3.56 8.14 6.77
CA ASN A 193 -4.20 8.84 7.89
C ASN A 193 -5.73 8.99 7.73
N GLY A 194 -6.37 7.97 7.15
CA GLY A 194 -7.81 7.94 6.89
C GLY A 194 -8.25 8.64 5.60
N PHE A 195 -7.34 9.11 4.75
CA PHE A 195 -7.65 9.64 3.42
C PHE A 195 -7.29 8.62 2.35
N PRO A 196 -8.19 8.27 1.44
CA PRO A 196 -7.86 7.43 0.31
C PRO A 196 -6.87 8.16 -0.60
N VAL A 197 -5.80 7.48 -0.98
CA VAL A 197 -4.82 7.97 -1.94
C VAL A 197 -4.84 7.01 -3.12
N TYR A 198 -5.41 7.46 -4.22
CA TYR A 198 -5.50 6.64 -5.42
C TYR A 198 -4.21 6.72 -6.19
N ASP A 199 -3.62 5.57 -6.43
CA ASP A 199 -2.46 5.45 -7.30
C ASP A 199 -2.93 5.02 -8.70
N ASN A 200 -3.64 5.91 -9.37
CA ASN A 200 -4.16 5.73 -10.72
C ASN A 200 -3.15 6.17 -11.78
N ARG A 201 -1.91 5.85 -11.56
CA ARG A 201 -0.79 6.21 -12.41
C ARG A 201 -0.09 4.94 -12.87
N SER A 202 0.71 5.07 -13.90
CA SER A 202 1.56 3.95 -14.31
C SER A 202 2.36 3.40 -13.14
N PRO A 203 2.58 2.08 -13.11
CA PRO A 203 3.24 1.37 -12.01
C PRO A 203 4.62 1.92 -11.60
N ALA A 204 5.23 2.72 -12.44
CA ALA A 204 6.54 3.31 -12.21
C ALA A 204 6.58 4.54 -11.29
N PHE A 205 5.48 4.96 -10.70
CA PHE A 205 5.47 6.10 -9.79
C PHE A 205 5.77 5.70 -8.36
N ALA A 206 6.58 6.50 -7.68
CA ALA A 206 6.83 6.31 -6.25
C ALA A 206 5.54 6.48 -5.43
N PRO A 207 5.32 5.66 -4.39
CA PRO A 207 4.16 5.81 -3.53
C PRO A 207 4.19 7.17 -2.81
N ALA A 208 3.00 7.66 -2.44
CA ALA A 208 2.84 8.95 -1.79
C ALA A 208 3.50 9.05 -0.39
N VAL A 209 3.93 7.93 0.19
CA VAL A 209 4.51 7.86 1.53
C VAL A 209 5.77 7.02 1.54
N GLU A 210 6.84 7.59 2.07
CA GLU A 210 8.06 6.84 2.37
C GLU A 210 7.94 6.08 3.68
N ALA A 211 8.50 4.87 3.71
CA ALA A 211 8.44 4.00 4.87
C ALA A 211 9.06 4.62 6.13
N GLU A 212 10.01 5.56 5.99
CA GLU A 212 10.62 6.24 7.14
C GLU A 212 9.61 7.10 7.93
N ASN A 213 8.55 7.59 7.28
CA ASN A 213 7.48 8.36 7.91
C ASN A 213 6.35 7.48 8.46
N VAL A 214 6.38 6.17 8.23
CA VAL A 214 5.33 5.24 8.67
C VAL A 214 5.54 4.83 10.12
N GLU A 215 4.49 4.91 10.93
CA GLU A 215 4.44 4.34 12.28
C GLU A 215 3.87 2.92 12.26
N SER A 216 2.75 2.74 11.57
CA SER A 216 2.10 1.45 11.44
C SER A 216 1.32 1.33 10.14
N MET A 217 1.15 0.11 9.69
CA MET A 217 0.29 -0.22 8.55
C MET A 217 -0.63 -1.38 8.90
N ARG A 218 -1.78 -1.42 8.22
CA ARG A 218 -2.72 -2.53 8.27
C ARG A 218 -3.14 -2.89 6.86
N ALA A 219 -2.89 -4.12 6.46
CA ALA A 219 -3.18 -4.62 5.13
C ALA A 219 -4.33 -5.63 5.19
N TYR A 220 -5.39 -5.37 4.43
CA TYR A 220 -6.57 -6.24 4.32
C TYR A 220 -6.59 -6.94 2.98
N THR A 221 -6.96 -8.21 2.96
CA THR A 221 -7.22 -8.98 1.75
C THR A 221 -8.63 -9.57 1.70
N SER A 222 -9.37 -9.58 2.83
CA SER A 222 -10.81 -9.94 2.91
C SER A 222 -11.44 -9.48 4.21
N GLY A 223 -12.76 -9.57 4.31
CA GLY A 223 -13.53 -9.04 5.44
C GLY A 223 -13.37 -7.53 5.56
N ILE A 224 -13.22 -6.84 4.42
CA ILE A 224 -12.91 -5.43 4.35
C ILE A 224 -14.09 -4.62 4.89
N PRO A 225 -13.93 -3.70 5.87
CA PRO A 225 -14.99 -2.87 6.40
C PRO A 225 -15.75 -2.09 5.32
N ALA A 226 -17.08 -1.85 5.49
CA ALA A 226 -17.92 -1.23 4.48
C ALA A 226 -17.56 0.26 4.19
N GLU A 227 -16.81 0.89 5.06
CA GLU A 227 -16.27 2.24 4.85
C GLU A 227 -15.28 2.33 3.69
N PHE A 228 -14.59 1.25 3.34
CA PHE A 228 -13.70 1.20 2.19
C PHE A 228 -14.49 0.82 0.93
N GLY A 229 -14.21 1.49 -0.17
CA GLY A 229 -14.86 1.29 -1.47
C GLY A 229 -13.89 1.41 -2.63
N GLU A 230 -14.41 1.37 -3.85
CA GLU A 230 -13.76 1.65 -5.13
C GLU A 230 -12.66 0.66 -5.54
N LYS A 231 -11.69 0.37 -4.68
CA LYS A 231 -10.59 -0.57 -4.91
C LYS A 231 -10.59 -1.62 -3.82
N LEU A 232 -11.06 -2.82 -4.11
CA LEU A 232 -11.38 -3.83 -3.10
C LEU A 232 -10.65 -5.17 -3.28
N GLY A 233 -9.64 -5.21 -4.11
CA GLY A 233 -8.68 -6.33 -4.10
C GLY A 233 -7.92 -6.39 -2.77
N GLY A 234 -7.50 -5.23 -2.26
CA GLY A 234 -6.88 -5.07 -0.94
C GLY A 234 -6.86 -3.62 -0.48
N VAL A 235 -6.82 -3.41 0.83
CA VAL A 235 -6.70 -2.08 1.44
C VAL A 235 -5.45 -2.02 2.30
N ILE A 236 -4.66 -0.97 2.15
CA ILE A 236 -3.46 -0.69 2.95
C ILE A 236 -3.68 0.62 3.67
N GLU A 237 -4.01 0.53 4.95
CA GLU A 237 -4.06 1.70 5.83
C GLU A 237 -2.67 2.02 6.33
N ILE A 238 -2.26 3.27 6.22
CA ILE A 238 -0.96 3.78 6.64
C ILE A 238 -1.17 4.90 7.64
N ASN A 239 -0.61 4.74 8.83
CA ASN A 239 -0.55 5.78 9.83
C ASN A 239 0.87 6.35 9.89
N THR A 240 1.00 7.64 9.67
CA THR A 240 2.29 8.34 9.80
C THR A 240 2.62 8.61 11.26
N ARG A 241 3.91 8.76 11.53
CA ARG A 241 4.41 9.05 12.86
C ARG A 241 3.85 10.37 13.39
N ARG A 242 3.42 10.34 14.63
CA ARG A 242 2.97 11.52 15.40
C ARG A 242 3.36 11.34 16.85
N ASN A 243 4.22 12.20 17.32
CA ASN A 243 4.64 12.19 18.72
C ASN A 243 3.77 13.14 19.54
N THR A 244 3.21 12.64 20.62
CA THR A 244 2.42 13.45 21.57
C THR A 244 3.21 13.84 22.83
N SER A 245 4.46 13.40 22.93
CA SER A 245 5.35 13.78 24.01
C SER A 245 5.75 15.26 23.90
N PRO A 246 5.72 16.03 24.97
CA PRO A 246 6.13 17.44 24.94
C PRO A 246 7.58 17.63 24.50
N GLY A 247 7.84 18.74 23.79
CA GLY A 247 9.17 19.11 23.33
C GLY A 247 9.44 18.78 21.87
N PHE A 248 10.69 18.82 21.48
CA PHE A 248 11.15 18.56 20.11
C PHE A 248 11.66 17.13 19.97
N HIS A 249 11.14 16.45 18.97
CA HIS A 249 11.51 15.08 18.61
C HIS A 249 11.76 15.00 17.11
N GLY A 250 12.59 14.07 16.68
CA GLY A 250 12.84 13.93 15.24
C GLY A 250 13.57 12.66 14.88
N THR A 251 13.65 12.44 13.59
CA THR A 251 14.39 11.33 12.98
C THR A 251 15.14 11.85 11.77
N ALA A 252 16.42 11.51 11.67
CA ALA A 252 17.22 11.72 10.48
C ALA A 252 17.76 10.38 9.98
N VAL A 253 17.64 10.12 8.67
CA VAL A 253 18.16 8.90 8.04
C VAL A 253 18.98 9.27 6.83
N ALA A 254 20.16 8.67 6.69
CA ALA A 254 20.97 8.74 5.49
C ALA A 254 21.30 7.30 5.04
N GLN A 255 21.14 7.03 3.77
CA GLN A 255 21.41 5.71 3.19
C GLN A 255 22.20 5.86 1.89
N GLY A 256 23.18 4.98 1.68
CA GLY A 256 23.90 4.82 0.43
C GLY A 256 24.03 3.37 0.05
N GLY A 257 24.12 3.07 -1.25
CA GLY A 257 24.16 1.68 -1.69
C GLY A 257 24.59 1.49 -3.15
N SER A 258 24.46 0.27 -3.63
CA SER A 258 24.71 -0.12 -5.01
C SER A 258 23.88 0.70 -5.99
N PHE A 259 24.31 0.77 -7.25
CA PHE A 259 23.64 1.52 -8.32
C PHE A 259 23.57 3.03 -8.06
N SER A 260 24.65 3.61 -7.55
CA SER A 260 24.74 5.02 -7.17
C SER A 260 23.57 5.48 -6.28
N THR A 261 22.97 4.56 -5.53
CA THR A 261 21.80 4.86 -4.70
C THR A 261 22.20 5.69 -3.49
N ALA A 262 21.55 6.85 -3.33
CA ALA A 262 21.61 7.65 -2.12
C ALA A 262 20.19 8.10 -1.76
N SER A 263 19.85 8.07 -0.49
CA SER A 263 18.60 8.62 0.01
C SER A 263 18.77 9.29 1.38
N GLY A 264 17.92 10.26 1.63
CA GLY A 264 17.85 10.98 2.89
C GLY A 264 16.42 11.20 3.33
N PHE A 265 16.21 11.14 4.63
CA PHE A 265 14.94 11.48 5.28
C PHE A 265 15.20 12.29 6.52
N PHE A 266 14.41 13.31 6.74
CA PHE A 266 14.38 14.09 7.96
C PHE A 266 12.94 14.30 8.40
N SER A 267 12.65 14.11 9.68
CA SER A 267 11.41 14.58 10.29
C SER A 267 11.71 15.29 11.59
N GLY A 268 10.99 16.37 11.82
CA GLY A 268 11.02 17.11 13.08
C GLY A 268 9.59 17.39 13.54
N GLU A 269 9.32 17.18 14.81
CA GLU A 269 8.03 17.37 15.44
C GLU A 269 8.19 18.13 16.75
N TYR A 270 7.37 19.14 16.97
CA TYR A 270 7.33 19.91 18.19
C TYR A 270 5.94 19.88 18.79
N THR A 271 5.84 19.37 20.02
CA THR A 271 4.58 19.30 20.77
C THR A 271 4.62 20.20 21.98
N GLN A 272 3.65 21.11 22.09
CA GLN A 272 3.45 21.98 23.25
C GLN A 272 1.98 22.04 23.64
N GLY A 273 1.67 21.54 24.83
CA GLY A 273 0.30 21.45 25.33
C GLY A 273 -0.58 20.64 24.38
N ALA A 274 -1.63 21.28 23.86
CA ALA A 274 -2.62 20.66 22.99
C ALA A 274 -2.27 20.75 21.48
N THR A 275 -1.10 21.25 21.12
CA THR A 275 -0.69 21.49 19.73
C THR A 275 0.58 20.71 19.40
N SER A 276 0.57 20.01 18.27
CA SER A 276 1.73 19.36 17.69
C SER A 276 1.89 19.83 16.25
N ALA A 277 3.10 20.24 15.88
CA ALA A 277 3.45 20.61 14.51
C ALA A 277 4.61 19.74 14.04
N SER A 278 4.52 19.22 12.83
CA SER A 278 5.54 18.36 12.23
C SER A 278 5.88 18.77 10.82
N ILE A 279 7.15 18.55 10.46
CA ILE A 279 7.65 18.66 9.10
C ILE A 279 8.43 17.39 8.77
N SER A 280 8.38 16.97 7.52
CA SER A 280 9.29 15.96 6.99
C SER A 280 9.74 16.32 5.59
N ALA A 281 10.98 15.96 5.28
CA ALA A 281 11.57 16.10 3.96
C ALA A 281 12.31 14.81 3.62
N GLU A 282 12.22 14.39 2.39
CA GLU A 282 12.87 13.18 1.90
C GLU A 282 13.32 13.35 0.46
N GLY A 283 14.28 12.56 0.06
CA GLY A 283 14.72 12.51 -1.31
C GLY A 283 15.60 11.31 -1.57
N PHE A 284 15.64 10.87 -2.83
CA PHE A 284 16.54 9.84 -3.28
C PHE A 284 17.01 10.09 -4.70
N LEU A 285 18.11 9.44 -5.03
CA LEU A 285 18.60 9.24 -6.39
C LEU A 285 19.11 7.80 -6.53
N THR A 286 19.02 7.25 -7.74
CA THR A 286 19.50 5.90 -8.03
C THR A 286 19.67 5.73 -9.55
N ASP A 287 20.64 4.91 -9.97
CA ASP A 287 20.78 4.50 -11.37
C ASP A 287 20.03 3.18 -11.68
N ARG A 288 19.19 2.68 -10.73
CA ARG A 288 18.35 1.50 -10.94
C ARG A 288 17.02 1.68 -10.21
N TYR A 289 16.08 2.37 -10.82
CA TYR A 289 14.77 2.62 -10.24
C TYR A 289 13.72 1.61 -10.71
N LEU A 290 13.64 1.38 -12.03
CA LEU A 290 12.73 0.40 -12.61
C LEU A 290 13.42 -0.97 -12.74
N ASP A 291 12.63 -1.99 -13.03
CA ASP A 291 13.10 -3.33 -13.31
C ASP A 291 13.42 -3.46 -14.79
N PRO A 292 14.71 -3.48 -15.23
CA PRO A 292 15.06 -3.43 -16.63
C PRO A 292 14.74 -4.73 -17.35
N PRO A 293 14.53 -4.68 -18.69
CA PRO A 293 14.24 -5.86 -19.49
C PRO A 293 15.45 -6.75 -19.76
N VAL A 294 16.66 -6.23 -19.52
CA VAL A 294 17.94 -6.90 -19.81
C VAL A 294 18.87 -6.87 -18.59
N THR A 295 19.91 -7.71 -18.61
CA THR A 295 20.90 -7.76 -17.53
C THR A 295 21.71 -6.47 -17.40
N GLU A 296 21.91 -5.78 -18.50
CA GLU A 296 22.47 -4.46 -18.62
C GLU A 296 21.43 -3.41 -18.16
N ASN A 297 21.84 -2.51 -17.33
CA ASN A 297 20.93 -1.53 -16.72
C ASN A 297 21.01 -0.19 -17.50
N TYR A 298 20.49 -0.20 -18.73
CA TYR A 298 20.47 1.01 -19.58
C TYR A 298 19.38 1.99 -19.19
N THR A 299 19.69 3.29 -19.23
CA THR A 299 18.70 4.38 -19.07
C THR A 299 17.72 4.18 -17.91
N ASN A 300 18.23 3.99 -16.67
CA ASN A 300 17.41 3.65 -15.51
C ASN A 300 17.65 4.58 -14.31
N HIS A 301 18.04 5.83 -14.60
CA HIS A 301 18.21 6.84 -13.58
C HIS A 301 16.86 7.31 -13.04
N ALA A 302 16.80 7.60 -11.72
CA ALA A 302 15.68 8.31 -11.12
C ALA A 302 16.12 9.18 -9.95
N SER A 303 15.34 10.22 -9.72
CA SER A 303 15.40 11.08 -8.54
C SER A 303 14.01 11.45 -8.08
N SER A 304 13.85 11.59 -6.77
CA SER A 304 12.59 12.05 -6.16
C SER A 304 12.87 12.95 -4.98
N SER A 305 11.98 13.90 -4.75
CA SER A 305 11.94 14.70 -3.54
C SER A 305 10.50 14.82 -3.04
N ALA A 306 10.33 14.84 -1.73
CA ALA A 306 9.03 15.08 -1.11
C ALA A 306 9.16 15.89 0.17
N PHE A 307 8.11 16.64 0.45
CA PHE A 307 7.97 17.46 1.63
C PHE A 307 6.57 17.29 2.20
N THR A 308 6.47 17.19 3.52
CA THR A 308 5.19 17.16 4.25
C THR A 308 5.26 18.12 5.43
N ALA A 309 4.20 18.89 5.65
CA ALA A 309 3.98 19.66 6.87
C ALA A 309 2.61 19.29 7.45
N ALA A 310 2.52 19.15 8.76
CA ALA A 310 1.28 18.86 9.44
C ALA A 310 1.16 19.64 10.77
N LEU A 311 -0.08 19.93 11.15
CA LEU A 311 -0.46 20.57 12.38
C LEU A 311 -1.65 19.83 12.99
N ASP A 312 -1.50 19.36 14.21
CA ASP A 312 -2.56 18.75 15.01
C ASP A 312 -2.84 19.62 16.23
N ARG A 313 -4.10 19.90 16.50
CA ARG A 313 -4.51 20.67 17.69
C ARG A 313 -5.76 20.09 18.32
N ASP A 314 -5.67 19.76 19.59
CA ASP A 314 -6.83 19.56 20.45
C ASP A 314 -7.38 20.93 20.84
N TRP A 315 -8.44 21.40 20.14
CA TRP A 315 -9.06 22.70 20.39
C TRP A 315 -9.74 22.74 21.75
N THR A 316 -10.39 21.63 22.08
CA THR A 316 -10.94 21.34 23.42
C THR A 316 -10.61 19.88 23.78
N GLN A 317 -10.97 19.40 24.95
CA GLN A 317 -10.86 17.98 25.29
C GLN A 317 -11.74 17.07 24.40
N PHE A 318 -12.67 17.65 23.65
CA PHE A 318 -13.61 16.93 22.77
C PHE A 318 -13.34 17.17 21.28
N ASP A 319 -12.65 18.24 20.91
CA ASP A 319 -12.48 18.67 19.54
C ASP A 319 -11.01 18.63 19.12
N ARG A 320 -10.74 17.98 17.98
CA ARG A 320 -9.41 17.93 17.36
C ARG A 320 -9.48 18.37 15.91
N ILE A 321 -8.52 19.17 15.48
CA ILE A 321 -8.28 19.56 14.10
C ILE A 321 -6.90 19.07 13.69
N SER A 322 -6.82 18.45 12.50
CA SER A 322 -5.57 18.05 11.87
C SER A 322 -5.51 18.67 10.47
N LEU A 323 -4.40 19.31 10.16
CA LEU A 323 -4.10 19.89 8.86
C LEU A 323 -2.83 19.23 8.31
N SER A 324 -2.78 18.94 7.03
CA SER A 324 -1.53 18.53 6.38
C SER A 324 -1.46 19.00 4.93
N VAL A 325 -0.24 19.27 4.49
CA VAL A 325 0.10 19.54 3.10
C VAL A 325 1.31 18.71 2.74
N ASP A 326 1.26 18.04 1.61
CA ASP A 326 2.39 17.30 1.07
C ASP A 326 2.58 17.59 -0.42
N ARG A 327 3.85 17.53 -0.86
CA ARG A 327 4.25 17.63 -2.25
C ARG A 327 5.35 16.63 -2.52
N ARG A 328 5.24 15.95 -3.66
CA ARG A 328 6.25 15.03 -4.20
C ARG A 328 6.50 15.34 -5.68
N GLU A 329 7.75 15.23 -6.06
CA GLU A 329 8.18 15.26 -7.46
C GLU A 329 9.09 14.07 -7.72
N THR A 330 8.90 13.41 -8.85
CA THR A 330 9.72 12.27 -9.27
C THR A 330 10.05 12.41 -10.75
N HIS A 331 11.33 12.26 -11.06
CA HIS A 331 11.84 12.14 -12.41
C HIS A 331 12.49 10.77 -12.57
N LEU A 332 12.24 10.11 -13.71
CA LEU A 332 12.86 8.83 -14.02
C LEU A 332 13.03 8.61 -15.53
N GLU A 333 13.99 7.75 -15.86
CA GLU A 333 14.17 7.21 -17.19
C GLU A 333 13.57 5.81 -17.30
N VAL A 334 13.05 5.45 -18.47
CA VAL A 334 12.54 4.10 -18.75
C VAL A 334 13.69 3.24 -19.29
N PRO A 335 13.98 2.08 -18.69
CA PRO A 335 15.11 1.26 -19.12
C PRO A 335 14.87 0.61 -20.50
N ASN A 336 15.90 0.64 -21.35
CA ASN A 336 15.88 0.08 -22.69
C ASN A 336 16.20 -1.42 -22.70
N ASP A 337 15.62 -2.15 -23.66
CA ASP A 337 16.15 -3.42 -24.15
C ASP A 337 17.39 -3.21 -25.08
N LEU A 338 17.95 -4.30 -25.62
CA LEU A 338 19.15 -4.22 -26.45
C LEU A 338 18.89 -3.52 -27.79
N LEU A 339 17.72 -3.71 -28.40
CA LEU A 339 17.37 -3.10 -29.69
C LEU A 339 17.09 -1.61 -29.53
N GLN A 340 16.36 -1.25 -28.49
CA GLN A 340 16.07 0.14 -28.12
C GLN A 340 17.36 0.90 -27.81
N GLN A 341 18.25 0.28 -27.04
CA GLN A 341 19.55 0.87 -26.73
C GLN A 341 20.41 1.05 -27.95
N ALA A 342 20.45 0.07 -28.85
CA ALA A 342 21.19 0.14 -30.11
C ALA A 342 20.66 1.23 -31.05
N ALA A 343 19.36 1.48 -31.03
CA ALA A 343 18.72 2.55 -31.78
C ALA A 343 18.99 3.95 -31.19
N GLY A 344 19.43 4.04 -29.94
CA GLY A 344 19.63 5.30 -29.23
C GLY A 344 18.34 5.86 -28.58
N GLN A 345 17.41 4.99 -28.23
CA GLN A 345 16.17 5.36 -27.53
C GLN A 345 16.45 6.05 -26.21
N ARG A 346 15.65 7.08 -25.91
CA ARG A 346 15.53 7.72 -24.60
C ARG A 346 14.06 8.00 -24.32
N GLN A 347 13.62 7.59 -23.15
CA GLN A 347 12.30 7.89 -22.64
C GLN A 347 12.43 8.45 -21.23
N ASP A 348 11.90 9.65 -21.03
CA ASP A 348 11.90 10.37 -19.77
C ASP A 348 10.48 10.47 -19.23
N ARG A 349 10.35 10.40 -17.91
CA ARG A 349 9.07 10.46 -17.22
C ARG A 349 9.16 11.39 -16.02
N ASN A 350 8.19 12.29 -15.91
CA ASN A 350 8.02 13.16 -14.74
C ASN A 350 6.66 12.92 -14.08
N SER A 351 6.62 13.03 -12.77
CA SER A 351 5.36 13.10 -12.03
C SER A 351 5.45 14.10 -10.89
N SER A 352 4.32 14.72 -10.58
CA SER A 352 4.14 15.54 -9.38
C SER A 352 2.84 15.20 -8.70
N ASP A 353 2.83 15.34 -7.37
CA ASP A 353 1.67 15.07 -6.52
C ASP A 353 1.65 16.12 -5.41
N THR A 354 0.56 16.83 -5.26
CA THR A 354 0.38 17.83 -4.20
C THR A 354 -0.98 17.63 -3.57
N ALA A 355 -1.04 17.47 -2.26
CA ALA A 355 -2.30 17.32 -1.54
C ALA A 355 -2.37 18.22 -0.31
N GLY A 356 -3.53 18.81 -0.08
CA GLY A 356 -3.91 19.48 1.17
C GLY A 356 -5.05 18.73 1.84
N ARG A 357 -4.92 18.44 3.13
CA ARG A 357 -5.91 17.66 3.90
C ARG A 357 -6.30 18.36 5.18
N ILE A 358 -7.59 18.28 5.48
CA ILE A 358 -8.18 18.78 6.74
C ILE A 358 -8.99 17.64 7.34
N SER A 359 -8.77 17.37 8.62
CA SER A 359 -9.60 16.46 9.42
C SER A 359 -10.06 17.16 10.68
N TYR A 360 -11.34 17.06 10.98
CA TYR A 360 -11.92 17.53 12.23
C TYR A 360 -12.61 16.38 12.94
N GLN A 361 -12.35 16.18 14.21
CA GLN A 361 -12.96 15.17 15.07
C GLN A 361 -13.62 15.79 16.27
N ARG A 362 -14.79 15.25 16.68
CA ARG A 362 -15.50 15.65 17.88
C ARG A 362 -16.05 14.45 18.65
N ILE A 363 -15.73 14.37 19.93
CA ILE A 363 -16.35 13.44 20.86
C ILE A 363 -17.71 14.05 21.27
N LEU A 364 -18.78 13.44 20.79
CA LEU A 364 -20.16 13.90 21.02
C LEU A 364 -20.71 13.39 22.35
N SER A 365 -20.32 12.18 22.75
CA SER A 365 -20.63 11.57 24.04
C SER A 365 -19.56 10.52 24.39
N PRO A 366 -19.55 9.94 25.61
CA PRO A 366 -18.62 8.85 25.96
C PRO A 366 -18.72 7.62 25.07
N SER A 367 -19.75 7.51 24.22
CA SER A 367 -19.99 6.38 23.35
C SER A 367 -20.13 6.76 21.86
N LEU A 368 -19.96 8.02 21.51
CA LEU A 368 -20.17 8.52 20.15
C LEU A 368 -19.12 9.55 19.77
N ILE A 369 -18.49 9.32 18.66
CA ILE A 369 -17.56 10.25 18.03
C ILE A 369 -17.98 10.53 16.60
N GLY A 370 -17.69 11.69 16.12
CA GLY A 370 -17.90 12.08 14.78
C GLY A 370 -16.67 12.78 14.15
N SER A 371 -16.45 12.72 12.80
CA SER A 371 -15.38 13.40 12.07
C SER A 371 -15.73 13.81 10.64
N VAL A 372 -15.10 14.89 10.15
CA VAL A 372 -15.15 15.36 8.75
C VAL A 372 -13.74 15.33 8.19
N ARG A 373 -13.60 14.84 6.98
CA ARG A 373 -12.34 14.87 6.24
C ARG A 373 -12.54 15.53 4.89
N VAL A 374 -11.66 16.41 4.54
CA VAL A 374 -11.64 17.10 3.25
C VAL A 374 -10.23 17.03 2.69
N MET A 375 -10.10 16.70 1.41
CA MET A 375 -8.82 16.71 0.69
C MET A 375 -9.00 17.41 -0.65
N VAL A 376 -8.00 18.18 -1.03
CA VAL A 376 -7.80 18.63 -2.40
C VAL A 376 -6.43 18.12 -2.87
N ARG A 377 -6.38 17.58 -4.09
CA ARG A 377 -5.16 16.98 -4.63
C ARG A 377 -5.02 17.34 -6.10
N ASP A 378 -3.78 17.60 -6.52
CA ASP A 378 -3.38 17.86 -7.90
C ASP A 378 -2.22 16.92 -8.24
N THR A 379 -2.39 16.07 -9.26
CA THR A 379 -1.36 15.15 -9.73
C THR A 379 -1.16 15.31 -11.21
N SER A 380 0.09 15.28 -11.64
CA SER A 380 0.44 15.25 -13.06
C SER A 380 1.46 14.15 -13.35
N ALA A 381 1.41 13.61 -14.56
CA ALA A 381 2.33 12.59 -15.03
C ALA A 381 2.55 12.76 -16.54
N GLY A 382 3.80 12.91 -16.94
CA GLY A 382 4.20 12.99 -18.33
C GLY A 382 5.29 12.00 -18.68
N LEU A 383 5.23 11.42 -19.87
CA LEU A 383 6.29 10.63 -20.49
C LEU A 383 6.52 11.13 -21.91
N TRP A 384 7.77 11.17 -22.33
CA TRP A 384 8.13 11.50 -23.71
C TRP A 384 9.31 10.67 -24.17
N SER A 385 9.24 10.26 -25.43
CA SER A 385 10.28 9.54 -26.13
C SER A 385 11.04 10.47 -27.09
N ASN A 386 12.32 10.21 -27.30
CA ASN A 386 13.07 10.86 -28.36
C ASN A 386 12.70 10.28 -29.75
N PRO A 387 13.05 10.95 -30.86
CA PRO A 387 12.74 10.49 -32.23
C PRO A 387 13.45 9.18 -32.65
N LEU A 388 14.43 8.72 -31.88
CA LEU A 388 15.16 7.48 -32.11
C LEU A 388 14.50 6.28 -31.44
N SER A 389 13.41 6.49 -30.72
CA SER A 389 12.69 5.42 -30.03
C SER A 389 12.06 4.43 -31.02
N THR A 390 12.18 3.13 -30.72
CA THR A 390 11.78 2.05 -31.61
C THR A 390 11.06 0.94 -30.84
N PRO A 391 10.01 0.29 -31.39
CA PRO A 391 9.43 0.49 -32.73
C PRO A 391 8.60 1.79 -32.85
N ILE A 392 8.28 2.42 -31.72
CA ILE A 392 7.48 3.68 -31.67
C ILE A 392 8.16 4.74 -30.82
N SER A 393 7.93 5.99 -31.21
CA SER A 393 8.13 7.15 -30.35
C SER A 393 6.78 7.58 -29.77
N ALA A 394 6.61 7.52 -28.47
CA ALA A 394 5.35 7.83 -27.81
C ALA A 394 5.51 8.96 -26.79
N ALA A 395 4.46 9.74 -26.62
CA ALA A 395 4.37 10.78 -25.61
C ALA A 395 2.98 10.76 -24.97
N GLN A 396 2.94 10.98 -23.66
CA GLN A 396 1.69 11.17 -22.92
C GLN A 396 1.83 12.28 -21.89
N ASN A 397 0.70 12.93 -21.60
CA ASN A 397 0.56 13.83 -20.48
C ASN A 397 -0.80 13.62 -19.82
N ARG A 398 -0.84 13.59 -18.50
CA ARG A 398 -2.07 13.33 -17.72
C ARG A 398 -2.06 14.25 -16.51
N ASP A 399 -3.15 15.01 -16.37
CA ASP A 399 -3.41 15.83 -15.20
C ASP A 399 -4.69 15.34 -14.52
N TYR A 400 -4.64 15.21 -13.20
CA TYR A 400 -5.75 14.77 -12.38
C TYR A 400 -5.88 15.65 -11.14
N ARG A 401 -7.04 16.31 -11.00
CA ARG A 401 -7.34 17.19 -9.87
C ARG A 401 -8.58 16.74 -9.18
N GLU A 402 -8.48 16.45 -7.88
CA GLU A 402 -9.60 15.92 -7.10
C GLU A 402 -9.93 16.76 -5.88
N GLY A 403 -11.21 16.78 -5.53
CA GLY A 403 -11.75 17.14 -4.24
C GLY A 403 -12.41 15.92 -3.61
N TYR A 404 -12.05 15.61 -2.38
CA TYR A 404 -12.59 14.50 -1.60
C TYR A 404 -13.24 15.01 -0.33
N PHE A 405 -14.39 14.45 0.01
CA PHE A 405 -15.13 14.68 1.24
C PHE A 405 -15.55 13.35 1.85
N ASN A 406 -15.39 13.22 3.17
CA ASN A 406 -15.96 12.13 3.97
C ASN A 406 -16.53 12.67 5.26
N GLY A 407 -17.75 12.30 5.59
CA GLY A 407 -18.41 12.57 6.85
C GLY A 407 -18.94 11.27 7.47
N SER A 408 -18.59 10.96 8.73
CA SER A 408 -19.01 9.71 9.34
C SER A 408 -19.23 9.81 10.84
N PHE A 409 -20.01 8.87 11.37
CA PHE A 409 -20.22 8.65 12.79
C PHE A 409 -19.81 7.25 13.17
N ALA A 410 -19.21 7.06 14.34
CA ALA A 410 -19.12 5.77 14.95
C ALA A 410 -19.36 5.83 16.45
N GLY A 411 -19.85 4.72 16.94
CA GLY A 411 -20.19 4.62 18.34
C GLY A 411 -20.24 3.20 18.80
N HIS A 412 -20.34 3.06 20.12
CA HIS A 412 -20.58 1.78 20.74
C HIS A 412 -21.79 1.86 21.68
N HIS A 413 -22.58 0.81 21.70
CA HIS A 413 -23.69 0.66 22.63
C HIS A 413 -23.84 -0.81 23.05
N GLY A 414 -23.58 -1.12 24.30
CA GLY A 414 -23.63 -2.48 24.79
C GLY A 414 -22.64 -3.39 24.06
N ARG A 415 -23.15 -4.30 23.21
CA ARG A 415 -22.35 -5.26 22.42
C ARG A 415 -22.08 -4.80 20.99
N HIS A 416 -22.66 -3.67 20.59
CA HIS A 416 -22.59 -3.12 19.24
C HIS A 416 -21.46 -2.10 19.12
N GLU A 417 -20.73 -2.18 18.02
CA GLU A 417 -19.75 -1.18 17.57
C GLU A 417 -20.05 -0.87 16.12
N TRP A 418 -20.68 0.29 15.90
CA TRP A 418 -21.22 0.65 14.61
C TRP A 418 -20.51 1.88 14.04
N LYS A 419 -20.50 1.97 12.70
CA LYS A 419 -20.02 3.12 11.93
C LYS A 419 -20.95 3.36 10.74
N THR A 420 -21.21 4.63 10.44
CA THR A 420 -21.94 5.04 9.25
C THR A 420 -21.32 6.30 8.67
N GLY A 421 -21.41 6.47 7.38
CA GLY A 421 -20.85 7.66 6.74
C GLY A 421 -21.28 7.84 5.30
N VAL A 422 -20.90 9.00 4.78
CA VAL A 422 -21.05 9.39 3.38
C VAL A 422 -19.71 9.85 2.84
N GLU A 423 -19.52 9.66 1.55
CA GLU A 423 -18.29 9.97 0.85
C GLU A 423 -18.61 10.56 -0.51
N ALA A 424 -17.83 11.53 -0.94
CA ALA A 424 -17.94 12.12 -2.26
C ALA A 424 -16.56 12.46 -2.80
N ARG A 425 -16.31 12.11 -4.06
CA ARG A 425 -15.12 12.46 -4.82
C ARG A 425 -15.55 13.08 -6.14
N TYR A 426 -14.94 14.21 -6.46
CA TYR A 426 -15.14 14.90 -7.73
C TYR A 426 -13.77 15.19 -8.30
N ALA A 427 -13.50 14.73 -9.53
CA ALA A 427 -12.21 14.92 -10.14
C ALA A 427 -12.32 15.36 -11.59
N SER A 428 -11.37 16.18 -12.02
CA SER A 428 -11.13 16.54 -13.42
C SER A 428 -9.92 15.75 -13.90
N THR A 429 -10.08 15.05 -15.02
CA THR A 429 -8.98 14.34 -15.68
C THR A 429 -8.78 14.89 -17.09
N ASP A 430 -7.53 15.18 -17.41
CA ASP A 430 -7.08 15.61 -18.73
C ASP A 430 -6.03 14.60 -19.22
N GLU A 431 -6.25 14.03 -20.42
CA GLU A 431 -5.33 13.07 -21.03
C GLU A 431 -4.93 13.53 -22.42
N GLN A 432 -3.63 13.47 -22.69
CA GLN A 432 -3.03 13.67 -24.00
C GLN A 432 -2.11 12.51 -24.30
N PHE A 433 -2.22 11.93 -25.49
CA PHE A 433 -1.38 10.84 -25.93
C PHE A 433 -1.08 10.99 -27.42
N GLY A 434 0.10 10.54 -27.84
CA GLY A 434 0.44 10.45 -29.24
C GLY A 434 1.57 9.47 -29.48
N TYR A 435 1.57 8.86 -30.66
CA TYR A 435 2.67 8.05 -31.13
C TYR A 435 3.06 8.33 -32.57
N LEU A 436 4.31 8.00 -32.88
CA LEU A 436 4.87 7.93 -34.24
C LEU A 436 5.50 6.54 -34.40
N ILE A 437 5.03 5.74 -35.35
CA ILE A 437 5.63 4.43 -35.69
C ILE A 437 6.93 4.69 -36.47
N GLY A 438 8.06 4.35 -35.85
CA GLY A 438 9.38 4.41 -36.47
C GLY A 438 9.69 3.15 -37.30
N ALA A 439 9.19 1.99 -36.87
CA ALA A 439 9.45 0.72 -37.55
C ALA A 439 8.28 -0.26 -37.35
N TYR A 440 7.69 -0.75 -38.45
CA TYR A 440 6.71 -1.84 -38.41
C TYR A 440 7.35 -3.22 -38.23
N LYS A 441 8.65 -3.33 -38.56
CA LYS A 441 9.44 -4.55 -38.41
C LYS A 441 10.77 -4.25 -37.74
N LEU A 442 11.18 -5.11 -36.82
CA LEU A 442 12.50 -5.13 -36.23
C LEU A 442 13.20 -6.43 -36.63
N LEU A 443 14.44 -6.36 -37.11
CA LEU A 443 15.18 -7.51 -37.61
C LEU A 443 14.41 -8.37 -38.63
N GLY A 444 13.54 -7.73 -39.41
CA GLY A 444 12.67 -8.41 -40.39
C GLY A 444 11.40 -9.06 -39.84
N VAL A 445 11.28 -9.17 -38.52
CA VAL A 445 10.07 -9.65 -37.84
C VAL A 445 9.07 -8.50 -37.71
N ARG A 446 7.80 -8.75 -38.04
CA ARG A 446 6.73 -7.77 -37.86
C ARG A 446 6.46 -7.65 -36.36
N VAL A 447 6.51 -6.43 -35.85
CA VAL A 447 6.23 -6.08 -34.43
C VAL A 447 5.02 -5.15 -34.29
N ILE A 448 4.61 -4.51 -35.38
CA ILE A 448 3.39 -3.68 -35.43
C ILE A 448 2.64 -4.01 -36.71
N ASP A 449 1.32 -4.17 -36.63
CA ASP A 449 0.50 -4.41 -37.80
C ASP A 449 0.58 -3.23 -38.78
N SER A 450 0.79 -3.52 -40.06
CA SER A 450 0.85 -2.52 -41.12
C SER A 450 -0.47 -1.77 -41.38
N GLY A 451 -1.57 -2.22 -40.80
CA GLY A 451 -2.86 -1.55 -40.82
C GLY A 451 -2.95 -0.31 -39.92
N TYR A 452 -2.06 -0.16 -38.96
CA TYR A 452 -2.05 1.00 -38.07
C TYR A 452 -1.52 2.26 -38.73
N PRO A 453 -2.14 3.45 -38.47
CA PRO A 453 -1.63 4.71 -39.00
C PRO A 453 -0.25 5.02 -38.42
N PRO A 454 0.69 5.59 -39.23
CA PRO A 454 2.03 5.88 -38.76
C PRO A 454 2.06 6.95 -37.65
N VAL A 455 1.04 7.74 -37.53
CA VAL A 455 0.88 8.81 -36.52
C VAL A 455 -0.51 8.75 -35.95
N TYR A 456 -0.59 8.84 -34.63
CA TYR A 456 -1.84 8.95 -33.89
C TYR A 456 -1.72 10.00 -32.82
N ALA A 457 -2.79 10.72 -32.53
CA ALA A 457 -2.90 11.66 -31.43
C ALA A 457 -4.30 11.63 -30.83
N PHE A 458 -4.34 11.73 -29.52
CA PHE A 458 -5.54 11.78 -28.70
C PHE A 458 -5.44 12.92 -27.69
N ALA A 459 -6.55 13.60 -27.43
CA ALA A 459 -6.75 14.51 -26.32
C ALA A 459 -8.16 14.35 -25.79
N GLY A 460 -8.29 14.16 -24.49
CA GLY A 460 -9.54 13.96 -23.79
C GLY A 460 -9.60 14.72 -22.48
N HIS A 461 -10.81 15.15 -22.11
CA HIS A 461 -11.12 15.76 -20.84
C HIS A 461 -12.44 15.19 -20.32
N ALA A 462 -12.49 14.85 -19.02
CA ALA A 462 -13.73 14.39 -18.39
C ALA A 462 -13.78 14.76 -16.91
N LEU A 463 -15.00 14.71 -16.37
CA LEU A 463 -15.28 14.93 -14.94
C LEU A 463 -15.74 13.61 -14.33
N ASP A 464 -14.97 13.10 -13.40
CA ASP A 464 -15.33 11.97 -12.56
C ASP A 464 -16.17 12.42 -11.38
N ARG A 465 -17.21 11.63 -11.07
CA ARG A 465 -18.10 11.86 -9.93
C ARG A 465 -18.37 10.55 -9.25
N GLU A 466 -17.85 10.40 -8.06
CA GLU A 466 -18.09 9.22 -7.24
C GLU A 466 -18.73 9.64 -5.91
N GLN A 467 -19.75 8.91 -5.50
CA GLN A 467 -20.49 9.16 -4.26
C GLN A 467 -20.79 7.83 -3.61
N ALA A 468 -20.65 7.78 -2.29
CA ALA A 468 -20.93 6.58 -1.56
C ALA A 468 -21.59 6.87 -0.21
N GLY A 469 -22.33 5.87 0.27
CA GLY A 469 -22.84 5.86 1.64
C GLY A 469 -22.69 4.47 2.23
N TYR A 470 -22.37 4.36 3.50
CA TYR A 470 -22.15 3.09 4.16
C TYR A 470 -22.67 3.04 5.59
N VAL A 471 -22.99 1.83 6.03
CA VAL A 471 -23.30 1.48 7.42
C VAL A 471 -22.64 0.13 7.73
N GLN A 472 -22.07 0.01 8.91
CA GLN A 472 -21.48 -1.24 9.41
C GLN A 472 -21.69 -1.37 10.91
N ASP A 473 -21.78 -2.62 11.40
CA ASP A 473 -21.89 -2.94 12.81
C ASP A 473 -21.10 -4.21 13.11
N MET A 474 -20.45 -4.23 14.26
CA MET A 474 -19.80 -5.41 14.85
C MET A 474 -20.45 -5.74 16.18
N ILE A 475 -20.93 -6.96 16.31
CA ILE A 475 -21.67 -7.45 17.48
C ILE A 475 -20.87 -8.54 18.17
N ARG A 476 -20.69 -8.44 19.49
CA ARG A 476 -19.99 -9.42 20.31
C ARG A 476 -20.96 -10.24 21.16
N LEU A 477 -20.93 -11.55 20.98
CA LEU A 477 -21.83 -12.49 21.61
C LEU A 477 -21.02 -13.58 22.33
N GLY A 478 -20.42 -13.23 23.48
CA GLY A 478 -19.51 -14.12 24.19
C GLY A 478 -18.26 -14.43 23.37
N ASN A 479 -18.08 -15.71 22.99
CA ASN A 479 -16.95 -16.13 22.16
C ASN A 479 -17.16 -15.91 20.65
N PHE A 480 -18.30 -15.39 20.24
CA PHE A 480 -18.59 -15.07 18.84
C PHE A 480 -18.52 -13.56 18.59
N THR A 481 -17.94 -13.17 17.49
CA THR A 481 -18.01 -11.83 16.93
C THR A 481 -18.60 -11.91 15.53
N VAL A 482 -19.61 -11.09 15.25
CA VAL A 482 -20.25 -11.02 13.93
C VAL A 482 -20.14 -9.57 13.46
N SER A 483 -19.70 -9.37 12.24
CA SER A 483 -19.71 -8.05 11.57
C SER A 483 -20.57 -8.10 10.32
N GLY A 484 -21.31 -7.01 10.09
CA GLY A 484 -22.11 -6.81 8.90
C GLY A 484 -21.99 -5.37 8.42
N GLY A 485 -22.00 -5.20 7.10
CA GLY A 485 -21.94 -3.88 6.51
C GLY A 485 -22.65 -3.83 5.17
N LEU A 486 -23.08 -2.64 4.80
CA LEU A 486 -23.67 -2.35 3.50
C LEU A 486 -23.12 -1.03 3.00
N ARG A 487 -22.60 -1.03 1.78
CA ARG A 487 -22.17 0.17 1.08
C ARG A 487 -22.95 0.31 -0.23
N PHE A 488 -23.27 1.53 -0.56
CA PHE A 488 -23.78 1.95 -1.86
C PHE A 488 -22.75 2.84 -2.52
N ASP A 489 -22.42 2.55 -3.77
CA ASP A 489 -21.49 3.34 -4.58
C ASP A 489 -22.19 3.79 -5.87
N HIS A 490 -21.90 5.03 -6.28
CA HIS A 490 -22.31 5.61 -7.54
C HIS A 490 -21.08 6.17 -8.26
N TYR A 491 -20.84 5.71 -9.49
CA TYR A 491 -19.74 6.09 -10.36
C TYR A 491 -20.27 6.72 -11.66
N SER A 492 -19.71 7.84 -12.06
CA SER A 492 -20.08 8.53 -13.28
C SER A 492 -18.87 9.22 -13.92
N LEU A 493 -18.22 8.53 -14.87
CA LEU A 493 -17.17 9.05 -15.76
C LEU A 493 -17.42 8.55 -17.18
N LEU A 494 -16.94 7.34 -17.55
CA LEU A 494 -17.20 6.72 -18.85
C LEU A 494 -18.61 6.14 -18.96
N VAL A 495 -19.08 5.60 -17.87
CA VAL A 495 -20.42 5.02 -17.71
C VAL A 495 -21.03 5.55 -16.43
N ASN A 496 -22.37 5.55 -16.38
CA ASN A 496 -23.09 5.88 -15.15
C ASN A 496 -23.62 4.58 -14.54
N GLN A 497 -23.02 4.17 -13.44
CA GLN A 497 -23.36 2.90 -12.76
C GLN A 497 -23.36 3.04 -11.25
N SER A 498 -24.21 2.24 -10.62
CA SER A 498 -24.28 2.13 -9.15
C SER A 498 -24.19 0.68 -8.71
N GLY A 499 -23.74 0.46 -7.48
CA GLY A 499 -23.62 -0.86 -6.89
C GLY A 499 -23.95 -0.88 -5.40
N TRP A 500 -24.53 -2.01 -4.97
CA TRP A 500 -24.65 -2.35 -3.56
C TRP A 500 -23.61 -3.40 -3.19
N SER A 501 -22.87 -3.16 -2.13
CA SER A 501 -21.78 -3.99 -1.65
C SER A 501 -22.06 -4.49 -0.21
N PRO A 502 -22.93 -5.52 -0.05
CA PRO A 502 -23.12 -6.17 1.26
C PRO A 502 -21.86 -6.94 1.66
N ARG A 503 -21.53 -6.88 2.94
CA ARG A 503 -20.41 -7.57 3.55
C ARG A 503 -20.84 -8.21 4.85
N ALA A 504 -20.34 -9.41 5.12
CA ALA A 504 -20.62 -10.13 6.35
C ALA A 504 -19.41 -10.95 6.77
N ALA A 505 -19.08 -10.93 8.05
CA ALA A 505 -18.03 -11.78 8.57
C ALA A 505 -18.37 -12.24 9.99
N ALA A 506 -17.82 -13.38 10.37
CA ALA A 506 -18.00 -13.92 11.71
C ALA A 506 -16.69 -14.53 12.19
N SER A 507 -16.45 -14.47 13.48
CA SER A 507 -15.38 -15.22 14.13
C SER A 507 -15.87 -15.88 15.40
N TRP A 508 -15.20 -16.98 15.76
CA TRP A 508 -15.35 -17.67 17.01
C TRP A 508 -13.98 -17.88 17.62
N HIS A 509 -13.85 -17.63 18.90
CA HIS A 509 -12.60 -17.85 19.60
C HIS A 509 -12.76 -18.77 20.82
N SER A 510 -11.67 -19.47 21.16
CA SER A 510 -11.50 -20.18 22.41
C SER A 510 -10.17 -19.82 23.04
N GLN A 511 -10.23 -19.06 24.13
CA GLN A 511 -9.03 -18.65 24.85
C GLN A 511 -8.27 -19.84 25.45
N SER A 512 -8.98 -20.86 25.96
CA SER A 512 -8.36 -22.06 26.52
C SER A 512 -7.63 -22.90 25.48
N LEU A 513 -8.14 -22.93 24.25
CA LEU A 513 -7.49 -23.58 23.10
C LEU A 513 -6.49 -22.68 22.39
N GLY A 514 -6.50 -21.37 22.64
CA GLY A 514 -5.69 -20.40 21.91
C GLY A 514 -5.99 -20.43 20.40
N ILE A 515 -7.27 -20.46 20.01
CA ILE A 515 -7.70 -20.56 18.61
C ILE A 515 -8.76 -19.51 18.29
N VAL A 516 -8.68 -18.94 17.08
CA VAL A 516 -9.71 -18.12 16.44
C VAL A 516 -10.08 -18.76 15.11
N LEU A 517 -11.35 -18.98 14.85
CA LEU A 517 -11.87 -19.34 13.52
C LEU A 517 -12.58 -18.12 12.96
N HIS A 518 -12.43 -17.87 11.67
CA HIS A 518 -13.12 -16.76 11.01
C HIS A 518 -13.60 -17.14 9.61
N GLY A 519 -14.62 -16.41 9.14
CA GLY A 519 -15.08 -16.51 7.77
C GLY A 519 -15.73 -15.20 7.34
N SER A 520 -15.61 -14.84 6.06
CA SER A 520 -16.16 -13.63 5.49
C SER A 520 -16.74 -13.83 4.10
N TYR A 521 -17.69 -12.97 3.77
CA TYR A 521 -18.24 -12.76 2.43
C TYR A 521 -18.28 -11.27 2.15
N ASP A 522 -17.65 -10.87 1.04
CA ASP A 522 -17.63 -9.50 0.58
C ASP A 522 -18.15 -9.45 -0.86
N ARG A 523 -19.17 -8.63 -1.13
CA ARG A 523 -19.50 -8.22 -2.48
C ARG A 523 -18.83 -6.89 -2.76
N THR A 524 -18.22 -6.76 -3.94
CA THR A 524 -17.40 -5.60 -4.30
C THR A 524 -17.95 -4.88 -5.52
N PHE A 525 -17.72 -3.57 -5.55
CA PHE A 525 -17.93 -2.69 -6.70
C PHE A 525 -16.66 -1.85 -6.84
N GLY A 526 -15.83 -2.15 -7.85
CA GLY A 526 -14.56 -1.47 -8.12
C GLY A 526 -14.69 -0.50 -9.26
N THR A 527 -14.10 0.69 -9.15
CA THR A 527 -14.11 1.69 -10.23
C THR A 527 -12.87 1.54 -11.11
N PRO A 528 -12.97 1.75 -12.44
CA PRO A 528 -11.83 1.64 -13.34
C PRO A 528 -10.67 2.57 -12.94
N PRO A 529 -9.42 2.20 -13.23
CA PRO A 529 -8.27 3.06 -12.98
C PRO A 529 -8.31 4.30 -13.88
N PHE A 530 -7.72 5.41 -13.42
CA PHE A 530 -7.69 6.66 -14.20
C PHE A 530 -6.55 6.74 -15.22
N GLU A 531 -5.60 5.84 -15.18
CA GLU A 531 -4.45 5.85 -16.09
C GLU A 531 -4.88 5.64 -17.54
N ASN A 532 -4.70 6.65 -18.40
CA ASN A 532 -5.07 6.60 -19.83
C ASN A 532 -6.49 6.05 -20.12
N LEU A 533 -7.39 6.24 -19.16
CA LEU A 533 -8.73 5.65 -19.18
C LEU A 533 -9.60 6.22 -20.30
N LEU A 534 -9.53 7.54 -20.53
CA LEU A 534 -10.31 8.21 -21.55
C LEU A 534 -9.88 7.75 -22.95
N MET A 535 -8.58 7.58 -23.14
CA MET A 535 -8.04 7.08 -24.40
C MET A 535 -8.43 5.62 -24.62
N SER A 536 -8.17 4.73 -23.66
CA SER A 536 -8.53 3.30 -23.73
C SER A 536 -9.99 3.04 -24.05
N ALA A 537 -10.87 3.96 -23.62
CA ALA A 537 -12.31 3.85 -23.82
C ALA A 537 -12.84 4.78 -24.93
N SER A 538 -11.97 5.35 -25.78
CA SER A 538 -12.44 6.27 -26.82
C SER A 538 -12.87 5.54 -28.10
N PRO A 539 -13.89 6.05 -28.83
CA PRO A 539 -14.24 5.51 -30.14
C PRO A 539 -13.09 5.60 -31.17
N ALA A 540 -12.21 6.59 -31.05
CA ALA A 540 -11.05 6.75 -31.93
C ALA A 540 -10.04 5.63 -31.73
N THR A 541 -9.76 5.24 -30.50
CA THR A 541 -8.89 4.11 -30.15
C THR A 541 -9.53 2.77 -30.55
N SER A 542 -10.84 2.64 -30.37
CA SER A 542 -11.59 1.46 -30.81
C SER A 542 -11.49 1.25 -32.33
N ALA A 543 -11.50 2.30 -33.12
CA ALA A 543 -11.32 2.20 -34.56
C ALA A 543 -9.94 1.64 -34.94
N LEU A 544 -8.90 1.91 -34.15
CA LEU A 544 -7.57 1.29 -34.28
C LEU A 544 -7.61 -0.21 -33.94
N ASN A 545 -8.34 -0.57 -32.91
CA ASN A 545 -8.48 -1.97 -32.43
C ASN A 545 -9.53 -2.78 -33.22
N GLY A 546 -9.69 -2.54 -34.53
CA GLY A 546 -10.63 -3.32 -35.37
C GLY A 546 -12.11 -2.98 -35.17
N GLY A 547 -12.45 -1.85 -34.56
CA GLY A 547 -13.81 -1.37 -34.41
C GLY A 547 -14.58 -1.90 -33.18
N PHE A 548 -13.92 -2.62 -32.29
CA PHE A 548 -14.53 -3.06 -31.04
C PHE A 548 -14.51 -1.94 -30.01
N TYR A 549 -15.62 -1.22 -29.89
CA TYR A 549 -15.82 -0.21 -28.83
C TYR A 549 -16.64 -0.79 -27.69
N LEU A 550 -15.96 -1.06 -26.58
CA LEU A 550 -16.61 -1.41 -25.32
C LEU A 550 -15.94 -0.58 -24.22
N PRO A 551 -16.66 0.41 -23.65
CA PRO A 551 -16.09 1.21 -22.56
C PRO A 551 -15.80 0.32 -21.35
N LEU A 552 -14.70 0.60 -20.65
CA LEU A 552 -14.42 -0.02 -19.37
C LEU A 552 -15.55 0.25 -18.38
N LYS A 553 -15.93 -0.77 -17.64
CA LYS A 553 -17.04 -0.74 -16.69
C LYS A 553 -16.52 -1.07 -15.31
N PRO A 554 -17.15 -0.56 -14.26
CA PRO A 554 -16.84 -0.96 -12.90
C PRO A 554 -16.79 -2.48 -12.72
N SER A 555 -15.79 -2.96 -12.03
CA SER A 555 -15.63 -4.38 -11.68
C SER A 555 -16.64 -4.78 -10.60
N ARG A 556 -17.07 -6.05 -10.60
CA ARG A 556 -17.99 -6.59 -9.59
C ARG A 556 -17.55 -7.97 -9.21
N GLY A 557 -17.28 -8.15 -7.91
CA GLY A 557 -16.81 -9.42 -7.38
C GLY A 557 -17.63 -9.96 -6.22
N ASN A 558 -17.54 -11.27 -6.03
CA ASN A 558 -17.97 -11.95 -4.80
C ASN A 558 -16.74 -12.65 -4.23
N TYR A 559 -16.38 -12.31 -3.00
CA TYR A 559 -15.21 -12.84 -2.30
C TYR A 559 -15.67 -13.64 -1.09
N ILE A 560 -15.13 -14.85 -0.93
CA ILE A 560 -15.41 -15.73 0.21
C ILE A 560 -14.09 -16.14 0.80
N GLU A 561 -13.99 -16.11 2.11
CA GLU A 561 -12.83 -16.59 2.85
C GLU A 561 -13.25 -17.36 4.09
N GLY A 562 -12.45 -18.38 4.45
CA GLY A 562 -12.51 -19.04 5.72
C GLY A 562 -11.11 -19.38 6.21
N GLY A 563 -10.85 -19.16 7.50
CA GLY A 563 -9.51 -19.35 8.05
C GLY A 563 -9.50 -19.55 9.56
N PHE A 564 -8.28 -19.76 10.08
CA PHE A 564 -8.05 -19.87 11.49
C PHE A 564 -6.73 -19.24 11.92
N GLY A 565 -6.69 -18.77 13.16
CA GLY A 565 -5.47 -18.39 13.87
C GLY A 565 -5.27 -19.30 15.09
N LYS A 566 -4.06 -19.76 15.32
CA LYS A 566 -3.69 -20.63 16.44
C LYS A 566 -2.44 -20.11 17.14
N ALA A 567 -2.53 -19.88 18.45
CA ALA A 567 -1.39 -19.63 19.30
C ALA A 567 -0.86 -20.92 19.93
N PHE A 568 0.45 -21.13 19.90
CA PHE A 568 1.15 -22.21 20.56
C PHE A 568 2.00 -21.64 21.68
N GLY A 569 1.56 -21.84 22.93
CA GLY A 569 2.17 -21.16 24.07
C GLY A 569 2.07 -19.63 23.92
N GLY A 570 2.98 -18.90 24.52
CA GLY A 570 3.06 -17.45 24.42
C GLY A 570 3.98 -16.94 23.28
N HIS A 571 4.40 -17.78 22.33
CA HIS A 571 5.55 -17.46 21.48
C HIS A 571 5.32 -17.65 19.98
N VAL A 572 4.42 -18.56 19.58
CA VAL A 572 4.23 -18.92 18.16
C VAL A 572 2.77 -18.74 17.77
N ARG A 573 2.55 -18.11 16.63
CA ARG A 573 1.24 -17.94 16.00
C ARG A 573 1.26 -18.57 14.61
N LEU A 574 0.22 -19.32 14.29
CA LEU A 574 -0.08 -19.83 12.94
C LEU A 574 -1.40 -19.26 12.48
N ASP A 575 -1.43 -18.62 11.34
CA ASP A 575 -2.64 -18.22 10.62
C ASP A 575 -2.70 -18.98 9.31
N ALA A 576 -3.87 -19.47 8.92
CA ALA A 576 -4.09 -20.06 7.61
C ALA A 576 -5.52 -19.79 7.13
N SER A 577 -5.67 -19.57 5.83
CA SER A 577 -6.97 -19.32 5.21
C SER A 577 -7.06 -19.92 3.80
N TYR A 578 -8.28 -20.18 3.37
CA TYR A 578 -8.67 -20.47 2.00
C TYR A 578 -9.56 -19.34 1.52
N PHE A 579 -9.35 -18.88 0.29
CA PHE A 579 -10.17 -17.85 -0.32
C PHE A 579 -10.58 -18.20 -1.74
N ARG A 580 -11.69 -17.57 -2.20
CA ARG A 580 -12.16 -17.58 -3.58
C ARG A 580 -12.74 -16.21 -3.93
N ARG A 581 -12.39 -15.71 -5.11
CA ARG A 581 -12.91 -14.49 -5.73
C ARG A 581 -13.44 -14.82 -7.11
N ASP A 582 -14.68 -14.43 -7.39
CA ASP A 582 -15.28 -14.51 -8.71
C ASP A 582 -15.63 -13.07 -9.14
N VAL A 583 -14.96 -12.56 -10.17
CA VAL A 583 -15.02 -11.14 -10.57
C VAL A 583 -15.47 -11.03 -12.02
N ARG A 584 -16.34 -10.05 -12.32
CA ARG A 584 -16.68 -9.61 -13.67
C ARG A 584 -16.02 -8.28 -13.95
N ASN A 585 -15.67 -8.02 -15.21
CA ASN A 585 -14.86 -6.89 -15.63
C ASN A 585 -13.57 -6.84 -14.78
N PHE A 586 -12.83 -7.94 -14.76
CA PHE A 586 -11.60 -8.07 -14.00
C PHE A 586 -10.53 -7.18 -14.64
N GLU A 587 -10.06 -6.21 -13.88
CA GLU A 587 -9.12 -5.19 -14.35
C GLU A 587 -7.70 -5.74 -14.44
N ASP A 588 -6.97 -5.30 -15.47
CA ASP A 588 -5.56 -5.57 -15.74
C ASP A 588 -5.00 -4.40 -16.56
N ASP A 589 -3.73 -4.43 -16.94
CA ASP A 589 -3.13 -3.44 -17.81
C ASP A 589 -2.55 -4.06 -19.10
N ASP A 590 -2.35 -3.20 -20.09
CA ASP A 590 -1.67 -3.47 -21.35
C ASP A 590 -0.47 -2.54 -21.47
N LEU A 591 0.73 -3.07 -21.40
CA LEU A 591 1.97 -2.31 -21.54
C LEU A 591 2.33 -2.11 -23.03
N LEU A 592 2.20 -0.91 -23.53
CA LEU A 592 2.46 -0.57 -24.93
C LEU A 592 3.94 -0.81 -25.30
N LEU A 593 4.24 -1.93 -25.97
CA LEU A 593 5.52 -2.22 -26.66
C LEU A 593 6.78 -1.86 -25.84
N ASN A 594 6.81 -2.21 -24.56
CA ASN A 594 7.91 -1.87 -23.62
C ASN A 594 8.20 -0.36 -23.49
N THR A 595 7.22 0.51 -23.73
CA THR A 595 7.41 1.97 -23.61
C THR A 595 7.24 2.52 -22.21
N GLY A 596 6.89 1.70 -21.22
CA GLY A 596 6.51 2.18 -19.90
C GLY A 596 5.21 3.01 -19.88
N ILE A 597 4.38 2.93 -20.92
CA ILE A 597 3.01 3.45 -20.97
C ILE A 597 2.06 2.28 -20.91
N SER A 598 1.18 2.26 -19.91
CA SER A 598 0.15 1.23 -19.75
C SER A 598 -1.23 1.80 -20.02
N PHE A 599 -2.12 0.93 -20.50
CA PHE A 599 -3.52 1.22 -20.72
C PHE A 599 -4.38 0.24 -19.92
N PRO A 600 -5.40 0.71 -19.21
CA PRO A 600 -6.28 -0.18 -18.49
C PRO A 600 -7.09 -1.04 -19.44
N ILE A 601 -7.19 -2.30 -19.10
CA ILE A 601 -8.03 -3.30 -19.77
C ILE A 601 -8.93 -3.98 -18.74
N ALA A 602 -9.94 -4.67 -19.20
CA ALA A 602 -10.73 -5.55 -18.37
C ALA A 602 -11.09 -6.84 -19.12
N TYR A 603 -10.85 -7.99 -18.48
CA TYR A 603 -11.36 -9.26 -18.91
C TYR A 603 -12.84 -9.39 -18.60
N HIS A 604 -13.57 -10.15 -19.40
CA HIS A 604 -14.99 -10.43 -19.17
C HIS A 604 -15.24 -10.95 -17.74
N SER A 605 -14.41 -11.88 -17.29
CA SER A 605 -14.47 -12.40 -15.93
C SER A 605 -13.15 -13.07 -15.52
N ALA A 606 -12.92 -13.17 -14.21
CA ALA A 606 -11.86 -13.97 -13.64
C ALA A 606 -12.32 -14.70 -12.37
N THR A 607 -11.72 -15.86 -12.12
CA THR A 607 -11.82 -16.58 -10.85
C THR A 607 -10.43 -16.74 -10.27
N VAL A 608 -10.23 -16.25 -9.07
CA VAL A 608 -8.98 -16.39 -8.29
C VAL A 608 -9.29 -17.15 -7.00
N ARG A 609 -8.50 -18.17 -6.69
CA ARG A 609 -8.64 -18.97 -5.48
C ARG A 609 -7.31 -19.45 -4.96
N GLY A 610 -7.21 -19.65 -3.66
CA GLY A 610 -5.95 -20.09 -3.09
C GLY A 610 -6.00 -20.40 -1.60
N VAL A 611 -4.85 -20.81 -1.11
CA VAL A 611 -4.59 -21.00 0.32
C VAL A 611 -3.41 -20.13 0.72
N GLU A 612 -3.50 -19.57 1.91
CA GLU A 612 -2.47 -18.72 2.51
C GLU A 612 -2.16 -19.23 3.91
N ALA A 613 -0.89 -19.17 4.31
CA ALA A 613 -0.47 -19.49 5.66
C ALA A 613 0.68 -18.60 6.11
N LYS A 614 0.70 -18.24 7.38
CA LYS A 614 1.81 -17.53 8.03
C LYS A 614 2.08 -18.12 9.40
N LEU A 615 3.28 -18.62 9.59
CA LEU A 615 3.83 -18.99 10.89
C LEU A 615 4.68 -17.84 11.40
N GLU A 616 4.40 -17.34 12.58
CA GLU A 616 5.06 -16.18 13.15
C GLU A 616 5.55 -16.44 14.56
N VAL A 617 6.74 -15.95 14.85
CA VAL A 617 7.39 -15.92 16.15
C VAL A 617 7.71 -14.47 16.46
N PRO A 618 6.80 -13.68 17.06
CA PRO A 618 7.05 -12.28 17.37
C PRO A 618 8.28 -12.10 18.26
N ARG A 619 8.41 -12.97 19.26
CA ARG A 619 9.60 -13.03 20.12
C ARG A 619 9.69 -14.37 20.85
N TRP A 620 10.84 -15.03 20.73
CA TRP A 620 11.21 -16.21 21.53
C TRP A 620 12.67 -16.10 21.96
N GLY A 621 12.87 -15.62 23.19
CA GLY A 621 14.20 -15.30 23.69
C GLY A 621 14.88 -14.22 22.84
N ARG A 622 15.91 -14.63 22.07
CA ARG A 622 16.69 -13.76 21.16
C ARG A 622 16.22 -13.85 19.70
N PHE A 623 15.27 -14.71 19.40
CA PHE A 623 14.75 -14.93 18.06
C PHE A 623 13.42 -14.22 17.84
N SER A 624 13.22 -13.72 16.64
CA SER A 624 11.92 -13.35 16.06
C SER A 624 11.93 -13.69 14.58
N GLY A 625 10.77 -13.96 14.00
CA GLY A 625 10.72 -14.26 12.58
C GLY A 625 9.35 -14.73 12.11
N TYR A 626 9.24 -14.98 10.83
CA TYR A 626 8.05 -15.56 10.21
C TYR A 626 8.40 -16.38 8.96
N LEU A 627 7.49 -17.26 8.60
CA LEU A 627 7.43 -17.95 7.33
C LEU A 627 6.01 -17.77 6.77
N SER A 628 5.88 -17.17 5.59
CA SER A 628 4.62 -17.05 4.86
C SER A 628 4.63 -17.90 3.60
N TYR A 629 3.47 -18.44 3.25
CA TYR A 629 3.26 -19.21 2.04
C TYR A 629 1.90 -18.88 1.44
N SER A 630 1.84 -18.75 0.11
CA SER A 630 0.60 -18.66 -0.64
C SER A 630 0.65 -19.60 -1.84
N ASN A 631 -0.46 -20.30 -2.08
CA ASN A 631 -0.72 -21.00 -3.33
C ASN A 631 -1.97 -20.40 -3.95
N THR A 632 -1.85 -19.81 -5.13
CA THR A 632 -2.92 -19.07 -5.81
C THR A 632 -3.08 -19.56 -7.24
N ILE A 633 -4.30 -19.57 -7.72
CA ILE A 633 -4.69 -19.93 -9.09
C ILE A 633 -5.65 -18.87 -9.59
N GLY A 634 -5.22 -18.11 -10.60
CA GLY A 634 -6.02 -17.09 -11.27
C GLY A 634 -6.31 -17.50 -12.72
N ILE A 635 -7.58 -17.54 -13.10
CA ILE A 635 -8.03 -17.86 -14.46
C ILE A 635 -8.99 -16.76 -14.92
N ALA A 636 -8.64 -16.09 -16.02
CA ALA A 636 -9.50 -15.12 -16.70
C ALA A 636 -10.19 -15.74 -17.92
N GLN A 637 -11.15 -15.00 -18.45
CA GLN A 637 -11.88 -15.34 -19.65
C GLN A 637 -12.02 -14.09 -20.54
N PHE A 638 -11.71 -14.26 -21.84
CA PHE A 638 -11.97 -13.27 -22.87
C PHE A 638 -13.48 -13.01 -23.07
N PRO A 639 -13.92 -11.94 -23.76
CA PRO A 639 -13.09 -10.94 -24.44
C PRO A 639 -12.47 -9.92 -23.50
N ILE A 640 -11.48 -9.18 -24.00
CA ILE A 640 -10.88 -8.01 -23.36
C ILE A 640 -11.64 -6.75 -23.82
N THR A 641 -11.73 -5.75 -22.93
CA THR A 641 -12.21 -4.39 -23.24
C THR A 641 -11.14 -3.38 -22.79
N GLY A 642 -11.05 -2.25 -23.47
CA GLY A 642 -9.98 -1.25 -23.24
C GLY A 642 -8.68 -1.57 -23.98
N GLY A 643 -7.57 -0.91 -23.58
CA GLY A 643 -6.24 -1.12 -24.15
C GLY A 643 -5.96 -0.41 -25.47
N LEU A 644 -4.71 -0.45 -25.89
CA LEU A 644 -4.24 -0.04 -27.23
C LEU A 644 -3.26 -1.10 -27.75
N PHE A 645 -3.74 -2.05 -28.52
CA PHE A 645 -2.99 -3.18 -29.01
C PHE A 645 -2.47 -2.89 -30.41
N LEU A 646 -1.18 -2.62 -30.54
CA LEU A 646 -0.50 -2.39 -31.82
C LEU A 646 0.26 -3.62 -32.31
N ASP A 647 0.30 -4.70 -31.53
CA ASP A 647 1.03 -5.93 -31.86
C ASP A 647 0.37 -6.74 -32.96
N ASP A 648 1.21 -7.40 -33.77
CA ASP A 648 0.76 -8.32 -34.82
C ASP A 648 0.16 -9.58 -34.16
N GLY A 649 -1.12 -9.83 -34.37
CA GLY A 649 -1.83 -10.97 -33.77
C GLY A 649 -2.73 -10.65 -32.56
N ALA A 650 -2.60 -9.50 -31.94
CA ALA A 650 -3.44 -9.08 -30.81
C ALA A 650 -4.97 -9.15 -31.11
N GLN A 651 -5.38 -8.83 -32.34
CA GLN A 651 -6.79 -8.89 -32.75
C GLN A 651 -7.40 -10.31 -32.66
N ALA A 652 -6.62 -11.36 -32.94
CA ALA A 652 -7.08 -12.74 -32.83
C ALA A 652 -7.34 -13.14 -31.37
N LEU A 653 -6.47 -12.67 -30.46
CA LEU A 653 -6.60 -12.88 -29.01
C LEU A 653 -7.79 -12.11 -28.44
N LEU A 654 -8.00 -10.86 -28.84
CA LEU A 654 -9.12 -10.04 -28.39
C LEU A 654 -10.49 -10.61 -28.76
N ALA A 655 -10.57 -11.31 -29.88
CA ALA A 655 -11.80 -11.97 -30.36
C ALA A 655 -12.03 -13.37 -29.72
N SER A 656 -11.07 -13.91 -29.00
CA SER A 656 -11.19 -15.22 -28.33
C SER A 656 -12.25 -15.20 -27.23
N THR A 657 -12.77 -16.37 -26.89
CA THR A 657 -13.63 -16.61 -25.72
C THR A 657 -12.98 -17.60 -24.75
N ASP A 658 -11.71 -17.92 -24.97
CA ASP A 658 -10.98 -18.92 -24.22
C ASP A 658 -10.71 -18.50 -22.77
N ARG A 659 -10.33 -19.46 -21.98
CA ARG A 659 -9.85 -19.27 -20.61
C ARG A 659 -8.35 -19.40 -20.55
N PHE A 660 -7.71 -18.54 -19.81
CA PHE A 660 -6.27 -18.52 -19.68
C PHE A 660 -5.83 -18.09 -18.27
N PRO A 661 -4.59 -18.42 -17.84
CA PRO A 661 -4.05 -17.90 -16.60
C PRO A 661 -3.90 -16.37 -16.69
N ILE A 662 -4.34 -15.64 -15.66
CA ILE A 662 -4.08 -14.19 -15.57
C ILE A 662 -2.58 -13.91 -15.52
N SER A 663 -2.17 -12.72 -15.92
CA SER A 663 -0.76 -12.27 -15.97
C SER A 663 -0.04 -12.48 -14.63
N GLN A 664 -0.74 -12.30 -13.53
CA GLN A 664 -0.23 -12.40 -12.16
C GLN A 664 -0.38 -13.82 -11.55
N ASP A 665 -0.82 -14.86 -12.31
CA ASP A 665 -1.02 -16.23 -11.79
C ASP A 665 0.28 -16.86 -11.28
N GLN A 666 0.70 -16.47 -10.08
CA GLN A 666 1.89 -16.97 -9.40
C GLN A 666 1.57 -18.12 -8.45
N ARG A 667 1.61 -19.34 -8.98
CA ARG A 667 1.14 -20.56 -8.31
C ARG A 667 1.64 -20.78 -6.90
N ASN A 668 2.88 -20.46 -6.61
CA ASN A 668 3.46 -20.63 -5.29
C ASN A 668 4.39 -19.48 -4.96
N THR A 669 4.18 -18.88 -3.80
CA THR A 669 5.09 -17.92 -3.21
C THR A 669 5.42 -18.33 -1.78
N ALA A 670 6.68 -18.19 -1.40
CA ALA A 670 7.12 -18.40 -0.02
C ALA A 670 8.08 -17.29 0.39
N ARG A 671 7.92 -16.77 1.59
CA ARG A 671 8.79 -15.74 2.16
C ARG A 671 9.09 -16.07 3.60
N GLY A 672 10.36 -15.95 3.98
CA GLY A 672 10.80 -16.14 5.33
C GLY A 672 11.71 -15.02 5.78
N TRP A 673 11.62 -14.67 7.02
CA TRP A 673 12.51 -13.73 7.69
C TRP A 673 12.78 -14.20 9.10
N VAL A 674 14.05 -14.17 9.51
CA VAL A 674 14.49 -14.55 10.84
C VAL A 674 15.49 -13.51 11.33
N ARG A 675 15.28 -13.03 12.54
CA ARG A 675 16.15 -12.09 13.23
C ARG A 675 16.70 -12.73 14.50
N TYR A 676 17.99 -12.52 14.76
CA TYR A 676 18.66 -12.96 15.97
C TYR A 676 19.36 -11.79 16.65
N GLN A 677 19.05 -11.58 17.92
CA GLN A 677 19.71 -10.59 18.77
C GLN A 677 21.01 -11.17 19.34
N ILE A 678 22.15 -10.84 18.74
CA ILE A 678 23.47 -11.35 19.13
C ILE A 678 23.86 -10.81 20.50
N LEU A 679 23.81 -9.47 20.63
CA LEU A 679 24.06 -8.69 21.83
C LEU A 679 22.94 -7.69 22.06
N PRO A 680 22.81 -7.06 23.25
CA PRO A 680 21.73 -6.07 23.47
C PRO A 680 21.64 -4.94 22.43
N ARG A 681 22.77 -4.62 21.78
CA ARG A 681 22.86 -3.56 20.76
C ARG A 681 23.18 -4.06 19.36
N LEU A 682 23.36 -5.36 19.14
CA LEU A 682 23.76 -5.93 17.85
C LEU A 682 22.81 -7.04 17.46
N TRP A 683 22.25 -6.95 16.27
CA TRP A 683 21.37 -7.97 15.69
C TRP A 683 21.75 -8.31 14.25
N THR A 684 21.33 -9.47 13.81
CA THR A 684 21.38 -9.90 12.41
C THR A 684 20.02 -10.41 11.98
N ALA A 685 19.69 -10.28 10.71
CA ALA A 685 18.49 -10.85 10.12
C ALA A 685 18.78 -11.44 8.74
N TRP A 686 18.00 -12.47 8.40
CA TRP A 686 18.08 -13.18 7.12
C TRP A 686 16.70 -13.26 6.54
N SER A 687 16.57 -13.01 5.23
CA SER A 687 15.32 -13.18 4.53
C SER A 687 15.50 -13.97 3.25
N ALA A 688 14.52 -14.80 2.94
CA ALA A 688 14.47 -15.57 1.70
C ALA A 688 13.10 -15.41 1.04
N SER A 689 13.09 -15.33 -0.30
CA SER A 689 11.87 -15.33 -1.09
C SER A 689 11.98 -16.31 -2.25
N TYR A 690 10.88 -17.02 -2.48
CA TYR A 690 10.71 -17.95 -3.60
C TYR A 690 9.40 -17.62 -4.31
N ASN A 691 9.41 -17.60 -5.64
CA ASN A 691 8.22 -17.47 -6.48
C ASN A 691 8.30 -18.49 -7.62
N SER A 692 7.18 -19.12 -7.96
CA SER A 692 7.15 -20.21 -8.96
C SER A 692 7.21 -19.75 -10.43
N GLY A 693 7.23 -18.44 -10.67
CA GLY A 693 7.24 -17.82 -12.00
C GLY A 693 5.84 -17.47 -12.50
N LEU A 694 5.74 -16.32 -13.15
CA LEU A 694 4.52 -15.82 -13.80
C LEU A 694 4.30 -16.50 -15.17
N PRO A 695 3.07 -16.55 -15.69
CA PRO A 695 2.81 -16.97 -17.06
C PRO A 695 3.40 -15.96 -18.06
N VAL A 696 3.55 -16.39 -19.29
CA VAL A 696 3.87 -15.56 -20.46
C VAL A 696 2.60 -15.53 -21.32
N GLU A 697 1.97 -14.37 -21.40
CA GLU A 697 0.74 -14.21 -22.15
C GLU A 697 1.04 -14.37 -23.66
N GLY A 698 0.22 -15.12 -24.36
CA GLY A 698 0.42 -15.39 -25.80
C GLY A 698 1.73 -16.13 -26.12
N ALA A 699 2.18 -17.02 -25.23
CA ALA A 699 3.47 -17.74 -25.38
C ALA A 699 3.61 -18.52 -26.71
N ASP A 700 2.51 -18.92 -27.33
CA ASP A 700 2.42 -19.55 -28.63
C ASP A 700 2.53 -18.58 -29.82
N GLN A 701 2.46 -17.29 -29.58
CA GLN A 701 2.54 -16.21 -30.57
C GLN A 701 3.86 -15.40 -30.46
N LEU A 702 4.75 -15.77 -29.53
CA LEU A 702 6.02 -15.10 -29.38
C LEU A 702 6.88 -15.23 -30.66
N PRO A 703 7.69 -14.19 -30.95
CA PRO A 703 8.70 -14.28 -32.02
C PRO A 703 9.69 -15.42 -31.82
N ASP A 704 10.44 -15.74 -32.87
CA ASP A 704 11.50 -16.75 -32.79
C ASP A 704 12.50 -16.46 -31.68
N ILE A 705 13.01 -17.51 -31.05
CA ILE A 705 14.01 -17.42 -29.95
C ILE A 705 15.24 -16.59 -30.35
N SER A 706 15.63 -16.60 -31.64
CA SER A 706 16.73 -15.79 -32.14
C SER A 706 16.44 -14.29 -32.09
N PHE A 707 15.21 -13.88 -32.37
CA PHE A 707 14.75 -12.51 -32.24
C PHE A 707 14.71 -12.08 -30.75
N LEU A 708 14.07 -12.91 -29.92
CA LEU A 708 14.01 -12.66 -28.48
C LEU A 708 15.41 -12.56 -27.83
N ALA A 709 16.35 -13.36 -28.29
CA ALA A 709 17.74 -13.31 -27.83
C ALA A 709 18.48 -12.05 -28.32
N ALA A 710 18.13 -11.51 -29.48
CA ALA A 710 18.67 -10.25 -29.97
C ALA A 710 18.10 -9.05 -29.21
N GLU A 711 16.85 -9.13 -28.77
CA GLU A 711 16.16 -8.07 -28.04
C GLU A 711 16.51 -8.07 -26.54
N TYR A 712 16.45 -9.25 -25.88
CA TYR A 712 16.59 -9.36 -24.42
C TYR A 712 17.89 -10.02 -23.96
N GLY A 713 18.63 -10.64 -24.88
CA GLY A 713 19.83 -11.42 -24.57
C GLY A 713 19.53 -12.87 -24.14
N SER A 714 20.43 -13.78 -24.49
CA SER A 714 20.31 -15.21 -24.22
C SER A 714 20.23 -15.57 -22.74
N ASN A 715 20.82 -14.77 -21.87
CA ASN A 715 20.74 -14.93 -20.41
C ASN A 715 19.30 -14.77 -19.89
N ILE A 716 18.53 -13.82 -20.41
CA ILE A 716 17.13 -13.59 -20.06
C ILE A 716 16.27 -14.70 -20.68
N VAL A 717 16.41 -14.97 -21.98
CA VAL A 717 15.65 -16.02 -22.69
C VAL A 717 15.81 -17.39 -22.01
N SER A 718 17.01 -17.71 -21.51
CA SER A 718 17.25 -18.94 -20.75
C SER A 718 16.46 -19.05 -19.44
N ARG A 719 15.88 -17.96 -18.95
CA ARG A 719 15.01 -17.94 -17.75
C ARG A 719 13.55 -18.19 -18.03
N VAL A 720 13.19 -18.46 -19.28
CA VAL A 720 11.84 -18.83 -19.68
C VAL A 720 11.75 -20.35 -19.85
N ASN A 721 10.61 -20.89 -19.50
CA ASN A 721 10.22 -22.27 -19.82
C ASN A 721 9.10 -22.22 -20.86
N PHE A 722 9.47 -22.18 -22.12
CA PHE A 722 8.55 -22.09 -23.28
C PHE A 722 7.55 -23.26 -23.35
N ASP A 723 7.96 -24.47 -22.96
CA ASP A 723 7.08 -25.65 -22.94
C ASP A 723 5.92 -25.49 -21.95
N ARG A 724 6.10 -24.67 -20.90
CA ARG A 724 5.09 -24.40 -19.88
C ARG A 724 4.44 -23.02 -19.99
N GLY A 725 4.90 -22.19 -20.93
CA GLY A 725 4.47 -20.82 -21.06
C GLY A 725 4.67 -19.99 -19.77
N ARG A 726 5.81 -20.15 -19.08
CA ARG A 726 6.09 -19.45 -17.82
C ARG A 726 7.55 -19.08 -17.66
N VAL A 727 7.83 -18.02 -16.96
CA VAL A 727 9.18 -17.75 -16.45
C VAL A 727 9.60 -18.82 -15.44
N ARG A 728 10.89 -19.10 -15.36
CA ARG A 728 11.44 -20.08 -14.40
C ARG A 728 11.34 -19.53 -12.97
N PRO A 729 11.22 -20.41 -11.96
CA PRO A 729 11.13 -20.01 -10.57
C PRO A 729 12.27 -19.09 -10.14
N THR A 730 11.93 -18.07 -9.35
CA THR A 730 12.88 -17.10 -8.77
C THR A 730 13.18 -17.45 -7.33
N PHE A 731 14.41 -17.11 -6.90
CA PHE A 731 14.84 -17.23 -5.52
C PHE A 731 15.78 -16.09 -5.17
N SER A 732 15.56 -15.46 -4.03
CA SER A 732 16.43 -14.42 -3.51
C SER A 732 16.69 -14.65 -2.03
N LEU A 733 17.95 -14.54 -1.63
CA LEU A 733 18.41 -14.57 -0.24
C LEU A 733 19.02 -13.22 0.11
N ALA A 734 18.68 -12.66 1.27
CA ALA A 734 19.25 -11.41 1.75
C ALA A 734 19.68 -11.54 3.22
N ALA A 735 20.63 -10.71 3.61
CA ALA A 735 21.13 -10.61 4.98
C ALA A 735 21.21 -9.14 5.40
N SER A 736 20.91 -8.90 6.67
CA SER A 736 21.02 -7.59 7.31
C SER A 736 21.74 -7.71 8.65
N ALA A 737 22.46 -6.68 9.03
CA ALA A 737 23.05 -6.55 10.36
C ALA A 737 22.87 -5.11 10.84
N GLY A 738 22.47 -4.93 12.09
CA GLY A 738 22.26 -3.61 12.67
C GLY A 738 22.88 -3.49 14.05
N ILE A 739 23.49 -2.35 14.30
CA ILE A 739 24.11 -2.02 15.57
C ILE A 739 23.64 -0.66 16.08
N GLU A 740 23.28 -0.62 17.35
CA GLU A 740 23.00 0.64 18.04
C GLU A 740 24.34 1.20 18.56
N LEU A 741 24.82 2.24 17.90
CA LEU A 741 26.08 2.89 18.19
C LEU A 741 26.03 3.67 19.49
N TRP A 742 24.90 4.33 19.73
CA TRP A 742 24.69 5.18 20.89
C TRP A 742 23.23 5.24 21.29
N ARG A 743 22.96 5.26 22.62
CA ARG A 743 21.63 5.49 23.19
C ARG A 743 21.75 6.27 24.47
N HIS A 744 20.93 7.28 24.60
CA HIS A 744 20.73 8.03 25.83
C HIS A 744 19.27 8.45 25.93
N GLU A 745 18.56 7.96 26.93
CA GLU A 745 17.11 8.16 27.08
C GLU A 745 16.33 7.75 25.81
N ASN A 746 15.61 8.70 25.19
CA ASN A 746 14.83 8.50 23.97
C ASN A 746 15.63 8.79 22.68
N ARG A 747 16.92 9.10 22.80
CA ARG A 747 17.80 9.40 21.67
C ARG A 747 18.65 8.19 21.32
N SER A 748 18.79 7.93 20.03
CA SER A 748 19.61 6.80 19.58
C SER A 748 20.25 7.07 18.22
N VAL A 749 21.39 6.42 17.99
CA VAL A 749 22.04 6.36 16.68
C VAL A 749 22.26 4.91 16.34
N THR A 750 21.72 4.48 15.21
CA THR A 750 21.81 3.10 14.73
C THR A 750 22.42 3.06 13.33
N LEU A 751 23.25 2.04 13.09
CA LEU A 751 23.83 1.74 11.79
C LEU A 751 23.32 0.37 11.36
N GLN A 752 22.86 0.26 10.09
CA GLN A 752 22.44 -1.00 9.49
C GLN A 752 23.15 -1.19 8.15
N ALA A 753 23.58 -2.40 7.88
CA ALA A 753 24.08 -2.84 6.58
C ALA A 753 23.22 -3.96 6.04
N ASP A 754 22.93 -3.91 4.75
CA ASP A 754 22.07 -4.87 4.06
C ASP A 754 22.77 -5.38 2.80
N ILE A 755 22.59 -6.67 2.51
CA ILE A 755 22.97 -7.29 1.24
C ILE A 755 21.75 -8.02 0.70
N THR A 756 21.35 -7.69 -0.51
CA THR A 756 20.21 -8.30 -1.22
C THR A 756 20.69 -9.23 -2.32
N ASN A 757 19.91 -10.26 -2.64
CA ASN A 757 20.25 -11.28 -3.64
C ASN A 757 21.70 -11.81 -3.50
N LEU A 758 22.05 -12.30 -2.31
CA LEU A 758 23.40 -12.80 -1.94
C LEU A 758 23.97 -13.76 -2.99
N THR A 759 23.14 -14.59 -3.58
CA THR A 759 23.52 -15.58 -4.60
C THR A 759 23.78 -14.98 -5.96
N ASN A 760 23.48 -13.70 -6.17
CA ASN A 760 23.54 -12.98 -7.44
C ASN A 760 22.83 -13.72 -8.59
N ARG A 761 21.70 -14.36 -8.28
CA ARG A 761 20.91 -15.08 -9.26
C ARG A 761 20.16 -14.10 -10.17
N VAL A 762 20.17 -14.38 -11.47
CA VAL A 762 19.28 -13.69 -12.43
C VAL A 762 17.86 -14.20 -12.19
N ASN A 763 16.99 -13.34 -11.72
CA ASN A 763 15.59 -13.58 -11.43
C ASN A 763 14.72 -12.76 -12.38
N LEU A 764 14.09 -13.43 -13.35
CA LEU A 764 13.18 -12.80 -14.28
C LEU A 764 11.80 -12.70 -13.62
N ILE A 765 11.14 -11.56 -13.70
CA ILE A 765 9.79 -11.31 -13.18
C ILE A 765 8.78 -11.64 -14.27
N ASN A 766 8.74 -10.85 -15.35
CA ASN A 766 7.88 -10.97 -16.52
C ASN A 766 8.72 -11.19 -17.79
N PHE A 767 8.12 -11.70 -18.86
CA PHE A 767 8.80 -11.90 -20.14
C PHE A 767 7.86 -11.75 -21.32
N ALA A 768 8.12 -10.73 -22.14
CA ALA A 768 7.64 -10.53 -23.52
C ALA A 768 6.20 -11.01 -23.79
N GLY A 769 5.31 -10.93 -22.80
CA GLY A 769 3.90 -11.25 -22.93
C GLY A 769 3.14 -10.19 -23.72
N LEU A 770 1.92 -10.50 -24.12
CA LEU A 770 1.06 -9.57 -24.84
C LEU A 770 0.71 -8.33 -23.99
N LEU A 771 0.53 -8.53 -22.69
CA LEU A 771 0.05 -7.52 -21.75
C LEU A 771 1.20 -6.98 -20.87
N SER A 772 2.15 -7.85 -20.54
CA SER A 772 3.27 -7.54 -19.66
C SER A 772 4.57 -7.49 -20.45
N GLY A 773 5.38 -6.47 -20.23
CA GLY A 773 6.72 -6.38 -20.80
C GLY A 773 7.70 -7.36 -20.18
N THR A 774 9.00 -7.20 -20.51
CA THR A 774 10.08 -7.97 -19.87
C THR A 774 10.66 -7.16 -18.70
N ALA A 775 10.85 -7.83 -17.55
CA ALA A 775 11.41 -7.18 -16.37
C ALA A 775 12.23 -8.13 -15.51
N MET A 776 13.35 -7.65 -15.00
CA MET A 776 14.30 -8.41 -14.20
C MET A 776 14.44 -7.82 -12.79
N ALA A 777 14.29 -8.66 -11.80
CA ALA A 777 14.54 -8.29 -10.40
C ALA A 777 16.01 -7.89 -10.16
N PRO A 778 16.28 -7.08 -9.11
CA PRO A 778 17.63 -6.60 -8.83
C PRO A 778 18.67 -7.72 -8.69
N PRO A 779 19.88 -7.56 -9.25
CA PRO A 779 21.02 -8.42 -8.96
C PRO A 779 21.49 -8.19 -7.53
N ARG A 780 22.65 -8.78 -7.14
CA ARG A 780 23.21 -8.54 -5.81
C ARG A 780 23.50 -7.05 -5.59
N GLY A 781 22.95 -6.51 -4.50
CA GLY A 781 23.17 -5.14 -4.06
C GLY A 781 23.56 -5.08 -2.60
N ALA A 782 24.25 -4.02 -2.20
CA ALA A 782 24.59 -3.72 -0.82
C ALA A 782 24.21 -2.29 -0.49
N SER A 783 23.85 -2.03 0.76
CA SER A 783 23.57 -0.69 1.26
C SER A 783 23.94 -0.53 2.73
N ILE A 784 24.19 0.71 3.14
CA ILE A 784 24.42 1.13 4.52
C ILE A 784 23.44 2.24 4.84
N ARG A 785 22.80 2.15 6.01
CA ARG A 785 21.83 3.13 6.52
C ARG A 785 22.19 3.57 7.91
N LEU A 786 22.34 4.88 8.11
CA LEU A 786 22.50 5.53 9.41
C LEU A 786 21.19 6.21 9.80
N ARG A 787 20.70 5.94 11.00
CA ARG A 787 19.52 6.54 11.59
C ARG A 787 19.86 7.20 12.91
N ALA A 788 19.43 8.44 13.08
CA ALA A 788 19.45 9.16 14.34
C ALA A 788 18.03 9.50 14.77
N GLU A 789 17.67 9.19 16.02
CA GLU A 789 16.41 9.58 16.67
C GLU A 789 16.75 10.51 17.85
N PHE A 790 16.02 11.65 17.99
CA PHE A 790 16.34 12.68 19.00
C PHE A 790 15.09 13.38 19.52
#